data_19c2582841edb4ade24447c0b4e52428
#
_entry.id   19c2582841edb4ade24447c0b4e52428
#
_cell.length_a   1.000
_cell.length_b   1.000
_cell.length_c   1.000
_cell.angle_alpha   90.00
_cell.angle_beta   90.00
_cell.angle_gamma   90.00
#
_symmetry.space_group_name_H-M   'P 1'
#
loop_
_entity.id
_entity.type
_entity.pdbx_description
1 polymer ?
#
loop_
_entity_poly.entity_id
_entity_poly.type
_entity_poly.pdbx_seq_one_letter_code
_entity_poly.pdbx_strand_id
1 'polypeptide(L)'
;LSGGLLPGLEAGWIDEYRNELDDLRLQALELIARSGSQLGEAERARGERSARMAVEAAPFRESARTALIEVMEAQGNVAEALRAYDEFRVLLRDELGTFPAPELNAVHERLLNAHEGVAAEKDTGSQTASPEAAAAVPAERQATPEQIGRLIDPRIGEIGLVGREEILAQLNHELDLAVAGDLRIALLAGDGGMGKTRIAAELAAGRDDVTVLYGRSEPDEIRPFRIWSGLLRSAMRQAGDIPPAEIVGGDGPTLARILPELVRSMELPAPGPAGDLESERRALFGAVMRMIGRLTARQPMLIVLDDLHWADRSTLMLLASLAGDNPPGGVLALGIYRDTELPEDSLLPETLTNLQRRLPTLKLEVEALGSEDVGQLIGGRLDAALAGSLHDQTGGNPFLIEQLVRHLEETGIGDPGNAPAEVRQIISQRVNHLPDGGPDLLRRAALIGRDFDLSILLETTIWDEDSVIDLLDAAVAAGLLDESPTVPGRYSFVHALLRSTLEEELGLTRRAMIHRDIGEAIERQTASRPEKRVGEKAWHFTQAGPAEADRAVHWATQAAEQAEARLAYDEAVDFFDGAIAAARADEPVDQGRLARLLLSQAKAKWKNGALQAAGDTFLEAAKAARESGLPELAAQAAIGSRWGGWDAFDADLAEQLSLMRQALGSLPPVDSPLRAELMAMLGHTLYYGSGQADEARQLAAEAIEMISRIDAPEAEFGVIQGTAFLRWQPLNRDQRLPASERMLEIAERLDDHELIG
;
A
#
# COMPACT_ATOMS: atom_id res chain seq x y z
N LEU A 1 0.09 -23.38 -15.53
CA LEU A 1 1.31 -23.66 -16.32
C LEU A 1 2.36 -22.53 -16.20
N SER A 2 2.49 -21.92 -15.04
CA SER A 2 3.40 -20.78 -14.83
C SER A 2 4.78 -21.14 -14.26
N GLY A 3 5.09 -22.40 -13.98
CA GLY A 3 6.39 -22.85 -13.47
C GLY A 3 7.13 -23.75 -14.45
N GLY A 4 8.46 -23.58 -14.59
CA GLY A 4 9.31 -24.50 -15.37
C GLY A 4 9.35 -25.89 -14.72
N LEU A 5 9.64 -26.92 -15.49
CA LEU A 5 9.78 -28.30 -15.02
C LEU A 5 10.94 -28.39 -14.03
N LEU A 6 10.65 -28.70 -12.74
CA LEU A 6 11.63 -28.88 -11.66
C LEU A 6 12.61 -27.69 -11.56
N PRO A 7 12.13 -26.47 -11.20
CA PRO A 7 12.99 -25.31 -11.07
C PRO A 7 14.05 -25.57 -9.99
N GLY A 8 15.32 -25.29 -10.31
CA GLY A 8 16.44 -25.48 -9.40
C GLY A 8 17.17 -26.83 -9.51
N LEU A 9 16.70 -27.81 -10.30
CA LEU A 9 17.44 -29.03 -10.58
C LEU A 9 18.26 -28.88 -11.89
N GLU A 10 19.57 -28.84 -11.81
CA GLU A 10 20.48 -28.82 -12.97
C GLU A 10 20.92 -30.25 -13.33
N ALA A 11 20.27 -30.84 -14.31
CA ALA A 11 20.69 -32.12 -14.90
C ALA A 11 20.38 -32.13 -16.41
N GLY A 12 21.37 -32.40 -17.24
CA GLY A 12 21.28 -32.26 -18.69
C GLY A 12 20.14 -33.05 -19.36
N TRP A 13 19.59 -34.11 -18.73
CA TRP A 13 18.41 -34.83 -19.21
C TRP A 13 17.10 -34.06 -18.98
N ILE A 14 17.07 -33.09 -18.04
CA ILE A 14 15.87 -32.31 -17.74
C ILE A 14 15.68 -31.18 -18.78
N ASP A 15 16.78 -30.67 -19.33
CA ASP A 15 16.72 -29.53 -20.27
C ASP A 15 16.03 -29.89 -21.57
N GLU A 16 16.16 -31.14 -22.02
CA GLU A 16 15.43 -31.63 -23.20
C GLU A 16 13.91 -31.63 -22.97
N TYR A 17 13.46 -32.10 -21.77
CA TYR A 17 12.05 -32.11 -21.42
C TYR A 17 11.51 -30.71 -21.09
N ARG A 18 12.34 -29.81 -20.55
CA ARG A 18 11.97 -28.38 -20.34
C ARG A 18 11.69 -27.71 -21.68
N ASN A 19 12.59 -27.89 -22.66
CA ASN A 19 12.42 -27.31 -23.97
C ASN A 19 11.17 -27.87 -24.68
N GLU A 20 10.91 -29.18 -24.57
CA GLU A 20 9.71 -29.81 -25.15
C GLU A 20 8.42 -29.27 -24.49
N LEU A 21 8.41 -29.13 -23.18
CA LEU A 21 7.26 -28.56 -22.44
C LEU A 21 7.03 -27.08 -22.73
N ASP A 22 8.09 -26.31 -22.85
CA ASP A 22 8.00 -24.89 -23.20
C ASP A 22 7.48 -24.71 -24.63
N ASP A 23 7.88 -25.57 -25.54
CA ASP A 23 7.36 -25.54 -26.91
C ASP A 23 5.89 -25.97 -27.00
N LEU A 24 5.49 -26.98 -26.23
CA LEU A 24 4.07 -27.38 -26.10
C LEU A 24 3.23 -26.29 -25.46
N ARG A 25 3.77 -25.58 -24.46
CA ARG A 25 3.13 -24.45 -23.83
C ARG A 25 2.90 -23.29 -24.79
N LEU A 26 3.91 -22.95 -25.58
CA LEU A 26 3.81 -21.93 -26.62
C LEU A 26 2.76 -22.26 -27.65
N GLN A 27 2.75 -23.54 -28.15
CA GLN A 27 1.74 -24.01 -29.10
C GLN A 27 0.32 -23.94 -28.52
N ALA A 28 0.14 -24.28 -27.23
CA ALA A 28 -1.16 -24.18 -26.55
C ALA A 28 -1.62 -22.72 -26.43
N LEU A 29 -0.73 -21.80 -26.07
CA LEU A 29 -1.04 -20.37 -25.97
C LEU A 29 -1.41 -19.77 -27.33
N GLU A 30 -0.70 -20.14 -28.42
CA GLU A 30 -1.03 -19.73 -29.78
C GLU A 30 -2.38 -20.29 -30.25
N LEU A 31 -2.70 -21.54 -29.89
CA LEU A 31 -3.98 -22.16 -30.23
C LEU A 31 -5.15 -21.46 -29.49
N ILE A 32 -4.99 -21.16 -28.21
CA ILE A 32 -6.00 -20.40 -27.42
C ILE A 32 -6.20 -19.01 -28.01
N ALA A 33 -5.12 -18.34 -28.42
CA ALA A 33 -5.19 -17.03 -29.05
C ALA A 33 -6.00 -17.07 -30.37
N ARG A 34 -5.65 -17.98 -31.28
CA ARG A 34 -6.34 -18.15 -32.55
C ARG A 34 -7.79 -18.60 -32.39
N SER A 35 -8.08 -19.47 -31.44
CA SER A 35 -9.46 -19.88 -31.15
C SER A 35 -10.27 -18.71 -30.60
N GLY A 36 -9.66 -17.92 -29.69
CA GLY A 36 -10.29 -16.73 -29.12
C GLY A 36 -10.66 -15.67 -30.14
N SER A 37 -9.86 -15.48 -31.21
CA SER A 37 -10.17 -14.50 -32.27
C SER A 37 -11.47 -14.81 -33.04
N GLN A 38 -11.91 -16.07 -33.06
CA GLN A 38 -13.10 -16.53 -33.76
C GLN A 38 -14.37 -16.60 -32.91
N LEU A 39 -14.26 -16.38 -31.59
CA LEU A 39 -15.34 -16.55 -30.60
C LEU A 39 -15.86 -15.19 -30.08
N GLY A 40 -16.62 -15.21 -28.99
CA GLY A 40 -17.21 -14.05 -28.37
C GLY A 40 -16.21 -13.08 -27.69
N GLU A 41 -16.70 -12.00 -27.12
CA GLU A 41 -15.86 -10.91 -26.58
C GLU A 41 -14.99 -11.36 -25.40
N ALA A 42 -15.54 -12.16 -24.50
CA ALA A 42 -14.78 -12.71 -23.35
C ALA A 42 -13.65 -13.64 -23.78
N GLU A 43 -13.90 -14.49 -24.80
CA GLU A 43 -12.93 -15.40 -25.36
C GLU A 43 -11.84 -14.67 -26.15
N ARG A 44 -12.16 -13.55 -26.80
CA ARG A 44 -11.18 -12.68 -27.46
C ARG A 44 -10.22 -12.05 -26.45
N ALA A 45 -10.73 -11.56 -25.31
CA ALA A 45 -9.87 -11.03 -24.24
C ALA A 45 -8.95 -12.11 -23.63
N ARG A 46 -9.42 -13.36 -23.51
CA ARG A 46 -8.59 -14.49 -23.09
C ARG A 46 -7.55 -14.85 -24.17
N GLY A 47 -7.95 -14.84 -25.43
CA GLY A 47 -7.06 -15.07 -26.56
C GLY A 47 -5.94 -14.06 -26.64
N GLU A 48 -6.21 -12.78 -26.40
CA GLU A 48 -5.21 -11.71 -26.37
C GLU A 48 -4.19 -11.92 -25.23
N ARG A 49 -4.65 -12.21 -24.04
CA ARG A 49 -3.74 -12.50 -22.91
C ARG A 49 -2.82 -13.69 -23.23
N SER A 50 -3.36 -14.77 -23.81
CA SER A 50 -2.57 -15.92 -24.19
C SER A 50 -1.55 -15.60 -25.30
N ALA A 51 -1.93 -14.76 -26.27
CA ALA A 51 -1.02 -14.29 -27.32
C ALA A 51 0.12 -13.43 -26.76
N ARG A 52 -0.18 -12.50 -25.81
CA ARG A 52 0.84 -11.69 -25.14
C ARG A 52 1.82 -12.55 -24.35
N MET A 53 1.33 -13.55 -23.61
CA MET A 53 2.18 -14.52 -22.89
C MET A 53 3.08 -15.33 -23.84
N ALA A 54 2.57 -15.73 -25.01
CA ALA A 54 3.37 -16.44 -26.00
C ALA A 54 4.47 -15.55 -26.60
N VAL A 55 4.17 -14.29 -26.87
CA VAL A 55 5.13 -13.30 -27.38
C VAL A 55 6.19 -12.97 -26.33
N GLU A 56 5.84 -12.86 -25.07
CA GLU A 56 6.77 -12.61 -23.97
C GLU A 56 7.73 -13.79 -23.76
N ALA A 57 7.20 -15.01 -23.79
CA ALA A 57 8.01 -16.23 -23.63
C ALA A 57 8.90 -16.52 -24.85
N ALA A 58 8.51 -16.12 -26.05
CA ALA A 58 9.27 -16.33 -27.29
C ALA A 58 9.21 -15.07 -28.20
N PRO A 59 9.97 -14.01 -27.92
CA PRO A 59 9.87 -12.70 -28.58
C PRO A 59 10.12 -12.73 -30.10
N PHE A 60 10.91 -13.69 -30.59
CA PHE A 60 11.25 -13.86 -32.00
C PHE A 60 10.36 -14.86 -32.75
N ARG A 61 9.36 -15.44 -32.08
CA ARG A 61 8.48 -16.44 -32.68
C ARG A 61 7.36 -15.76 -33.46
N GLU A 62 7.44 -15.84 -34.79
CA GLU A 62 6.49 -15.16 -35.71
C GLU A 62 5.05 -15.64 -35.56
N SER A 63 4.83 -16.94 -35.30
CA SER A 63 3.49 -17.49 -35.08
C SER A 63 2.77 -16.90 -33.86
N ALA A 64 3.51 -16.59 -32.77
CA ALA A 64 2.99 -15.93 -31.59
C ALA A 64 2.61 -14.45 -31.87
N ARG A 65 3.44 -13.74 -32.63
CA ARG A 65 3.15 -12.37 -33.08
C ARG A 65 1.96 -12.32 -34.03
N THR A 66 1.87 -13.24 -34.95
CA THR A 66 0.70 -13.37 -35.86
C THR A 66 -0.58 -13.57 -35.05
N ALA A 67 -0.58 -14.51 -34.09
CA ALA A 67 -1.74 -14.77 -33.25
C ALA A 67 -2.16 -13.53 -32.44
N LEU A 68 -1.22 -12.74 -31.92
CA LEU A 68 -1.50 -11.49 -31.20
C LEU A 68 -2.17 -10.45 -32.11
N ILE A 69 -1.61 -10.25 -33.31
CA ILE A 69 -2.13 -9.28 -34.28
C ILE A 69 -3.54 -9.67 -34.75
N GLU A 70 -3.77 -10.98 -35.01
CA GLU A 70 -5.09 -11.48 -35.41
C GLU A 70 -6.18 -11.30 -34.34
N VAL A 71 -5.81 -11.49 -33.06
CA VAL A 71 -6.76 -11.25 -31.95
C VAL A 71 -7.08 -9.76 -31.81
N MET A 72 -6.08 -8.87 -31.91
CA MET A 72 -6.29 -7.42 -31.87
C MET A 72 -7.15 -6.96 -33.05
N GLU A 73 -6.93 -7.51 -34.26
CA GLU A 73 -7.77 -7.26 -35.43
C GLU A 73 -9.24 -7.68 -35.16
N ALA A 74 -9.45 -8.87 -34.58
CA ALA A 74 -10.78 -9.39 -34.26
C ALA A 74 -11.52 -8.57 -33.18
N GLN A 75 -10.78 -7.86 -32.34
CA GLN A 75 -11.33 -6.92 -31.35
C GLN A 75 -11.63 -5.54 -31.96
N GLY A 76 -11.23 -5.26 -33.19
CA GLY A 76 -11.33 -3.96 -33.82
C GLY A 76 -10.21 -2.97 -33.46
N ASN A 77 -9.17 -3.43 -32.75
CA ASN A 77 -8.03 -2.62 -32.30
C ASN A 77 -6.95 -2.52 -33.39
N VAL A 78 -7.34 -2.08 -34.60
CA VAL A 78 -6.47 -2.05 -35.80
C VAL A 78 -5.20 -1.23 -35.57
N ALA A 79 -5.29 -0.11 -34.84
CA ALA A 79 -4.12 0.74 -34.56
C ALA A 79 -3.08 0.06 -33.63
N GLU A 80 -3.53 -0.77 -32.70
CA GLU A 80 -2.61 -1.55 -31.83
C GLU A 80 -2.00 -2.74 -32.59
N ALA A 81 -2.79 -3.39 -33.45
CA ALA A 81 -2.33 -4.46 -34.32
C ALA A 81 -1.21 -3.97 -35.26
N LEU A 82 -1.37 -2.78 -35.85
CA LEU A 82 -0.33 -2.17 -36.71
C LEU A 82 0.92 -1.81 -35.91
N ARG A 83 0.79 -1.29 -34.70
CA ARG A 83 1.94 -1.01 -33.82
C ARG A 83 2.68 -2.30 -33.44
N ALA A 84 1.97 -3.35 -33.05
CA ALA A 84 2.55 -4.63 -32.71
C ALA A 84 3.35 -5.26 -33.87
N TYR A 85 2.89 -5.07 -35.11
CA TYR A 85 3.64 -5.45 -36.31
C TYR A 85 4.92 -4.62 -36.49
N ASP A 86 4.85 -3.28 -36.40
CA ASP A 86 6.00 -2.40 -36.58
C ASP A 86 7.06 -2.64 -35.51
N GLU A 87 6.68 -2.84 -34.24
CA GLU A 87 7.60 -3.21 -33.16
C GLU A 87 8.34 -4.51 -33.47
N PHE A 88 7.63 -5.51 -33.97
CA PHE A 88 8.25 -6.78 -34.32
C PHE A 88 9.18 -6.67 -35.53
N ARG A 89 8.81 -5.89 -36.53
CA ARG A 89 9.65 -5.61 -37.69
C ARG A 89 10.96 -4.93 -37.28
N VAL A 90 10.88 -3.96 -36.35
CA VAL A 90 12.08 -3.29 -35.81
C VAL A 90 12.92 -4.28 -35.02
N LEU A 91 12.31 -5.11 -34.16
CA LEU A 91 13.00 -6.12 -33.36
C LEU A 91 13.78 -7.12 -34.25
N LEU A 92 13.12 -7.64 -35.28
CA LEU A 92 13.77 -8.58 -36.22
C LEU A 92 14.93 -7.93 -36.97
N ARG A 93 14.77 -6.70 -37.41
CA ARG A 93 15.82 -5.95 -38.11
C ARG A 93 17.03 -5.69 -37.23
N ASP A 94 16.78 -5.21 -35.99
CA ASP A 94 17.83 -4.68 -35.11
C ASP A 94 18.58 -5.82 -34.38
N GLU A 95 17.90 -6.94 -34.06
CA GLU A 95 18.52 -8.07 -33.33
C GLU A 95 18.97 -9.23 -34.23
N LEU A 96 18.24 -9.49 -35.31
CA LEU A 96 18.53 -10.65 -36.20
C LEU A 96 18.90 -10.27 -37.63
N GLY A 97 18.79 -8.98 -38.01
CA GLY A 97 19.07 -8.52 -39.37
C GLY A 97 18.10 -9.06 -40.42
N THR A 98 16.91 -9.51 -40.04
CA THR A 98 15.92 -10.16 -40.91
C THR A 98 14.62 -9.34 -41.01
N PHE A 99 13.69 -9.78 -41.87
CA PHE A 99 12.37 -9.18 -42.06
C PHE A 99 11.28 -10.20 -41.75
N PRO A 100 10.06 -9.74 -41.35
CA PRO A 100 8.93 -10.66 -41.13
C PRO A 100 8.58 -11.54 -42.35
N ALA A 101 8.09 -12.75 -42.06
CA ALA A 101 7.69 -13.69 -43.09
C ALA A 101 6.53 -13.16 -43.98
N PRO A 102 6.35 -13.68 -45.18
CA PRO A 102 5.31 -13.23 -46.11
C PRO A 102 3.89 -13.32 -45.54
N GLU A 103 3.62 -14.31 -44.68
CA GLU A 103 2.32 -14.51 -44.03
C GLU A 103 1.97 -13.34 -43.09
N LEU A 104 2.93 -12.87 -42.28
CA LEU A 104 2.74 -11.76 -41.38
C LEU A 104 2.64 -10.41 -42.12
N ASN A 105 3.39 -10.27 -43.23
CA ASN A 105 3.28 -9.12 -44.12
C ASN A 105 1.87 -9.03 -44.76
N ALA A 106 1.29 -10.15 -45.13
CA ALA A 106 -0.07 -10.21 -45.70
C ALA A 106 -1.15 -9.75 -44.67
N VAL A 107 -0.95 -10.08 -43.39
CA VAL A 107 -1.81 -9.59 -42.29
C VAL A 107 -1.70 -8.07 -42.17
N HIS A 108 -0.50 -7.52 -42.24
CA HIS A 108 -0.22 -6.10 -42.19
C HIS A 108 -0.90 -5.31 -43.34
N GLU A 109 -0.77 -5.79 -44.59
CA GLU A 109 -1.42 -5.19 -45.76
C GLU A 109 -2.96 -5.19 -45.61
N ARG A 110 -3.53 -6.27 -45.08
CA ARG A 110 -4.96 -6.37 -44.80
C ARG A 110 -5.43 -5.32 -43.77
N LEU A 111 -4.65 -5.12 -42.71
CA LEU A 111 -4.91 -4.12 -41.66
C LEU A 111 -4.86 -2.69 -42.17
N LEU A 112 -3.89 -2.37 -43.05
CA LEU A 112 -3.79 -1.05 -43.69
C LEU A 112 -5.02 -0.75 -44.58
N ASN A 113 -5.43 -1.72 -45.39
CA ASN A 113 -6.63 -1.55 -46.25
C ASN A 113 -7.93 -1.42 -45.44
N ALA A 114 -8.03 -2.08 -44.27
CA ALA A 114 -9.18 -1.93 -43.37
C ALA A 114 -9.21 -0.55 -42.68
N HIS A 115 -8.06 0.05 -42.46
CA HIS A 115 -7.95 1.39 -41.81
C HIS A 115 -8.33 2.52 -42.76
N GLU A 116 -8.04 2.43 -44.03
CA GLU A 116 -8.43 3.43 -45.06
C GLU A 116 -9.94 3.43 -45.31
N GLY A 117 -10.64 2.32 -45.12
CA GLY A 117 -12.11 2.22 -45.31
C GLY A 117 -12.94 2.88 -44.19
N VAL A 118 -12.39 3.04 -42.98
CA VAL A 118 -13.09 3.60 -41.79
C VAL A 118 -12.99 5.13 -41.71
N ALA A 119 -12.02 5.73 -42.40
CA ALA A 119 -11.82 7.20 -42.40
C ALA A 119 -12.87 7.97 -43.26
N ALA A 120 -13.70 7.28 -44.04
CA ALA A 120 -14.64 7.89 -44.98
C ALA A 120 -16.07 8.07 -44.45
N GLU A 121 -16.43 7.61 -43.24
CA GLU A 121 -17.82 7.59 -42.75
C GLU A 121 -18.11 8.34 -41.43
N LYS A 122 -17.36 9.36 -41.07
CA LYS A 122 -17.72 10.20 -39.90
C LYS A 122 -17.68 11.68 -40.21
N ASP A 123 -18.63 12.12 -41.00
CA ASP A 123 -19.05 13.54 -41.00
C ASP A 123 -20.53 13.63 -41.35
N THR A 124 -21.42 13.69 -40.36
CA THR A 124 -22.75 14.38 -40.45
C THR A 124 -23.53 14.27 -39.13
N GLY A 125 -23.94 15.43 -38.64
CA GLY A 125 -25.23 15.68 -37.94
C GLY A 125 -25.20 15.64 -36.42
N SER A 126 -25.13 16.68 -35.73
CA SER A 126 -25.95 17.88 -35.48
C SER A 126 -27.00 17.77 -34.36
N GLN A 127 -26.80 18.61 -33.36
CA GLN A 127 -27.76 19.46 -32.62
C GLN A 127 -28.82 18.90 -31.66
N THR A 128 -28.73 19.47 -30.49
CA THR A 128 -29.71 20.11 -29.60
C THR A 128 -30.48 19.27 -28.61
N ALA A 129 -30.31 19.57 -27.33
CA ALA A 129 -31.29 20.20 -26.44
C ALA A 129 -30.81 20.25 -24.98
N SER A 130 -30.82 21.44 -24.39
CA SER A 130 -30.84 21.65 -22.94
C SER A 130 -32.15 21.22 -22.33
N PRO A 131 -32.15 20.83 -21.06
CA PRO A 131 -33.03 21.52 -20.13
C PRO A 131 -32.44 21.82 -18.74
N GLU A 132 -32.80 23.00 -18.29
CA GLU A 132 -33.19 23.45 -16.95
C GLU A 132 -32.43 22.98 -15.68
N ALA A 133 -31.97 24.00 -15.06
CA ALA A 133 -31.62 24.31 -13.69
C ALA A 133 -32.02 23.32 -12.58
N ALA A 134 -31.02 22.76 -11.95
CA ALA A 134 -31.06 22.39 -10.53
C ALA A 134 -29.98 23.19 -9.79
N ALA A 135 -30.37 23.74 -8.65
CA ALA A 135 -29.72 24.75 -7.88
C ALA A 135 -28.20 24.54 -7.67
N ALA A 136 -27.43 25.57 -8.03
CA ALA A 136 -26.01 25.66 -7.80
C ALA A 136 -25.71 25.72 -6.29
N VAL A 137 -24.97 24.73 -5.80
CA VAL A 137 -24.14 24.86 -4.60
C VAL A 137 -23.01 25.83 -4.98
N PRO A 138 -22.64 26.82 -4.13
CA PRO A 138 -21.58 27.77 -4.46
C PRO A 138 -20.29 27.03 -4.77
N ALA A 139 -19.69 27.26 -5.93
CA ALA A 139 -18.38 26.76 -6.29
C ALA A 139 -17.37 27.28 -5.26
N GLU A 140 -16.81 26.38 -4.46
CA GLU A 140 -15.64 26.67 -3.64
C GLU A 140 -14.52 27.11 -4.60
N ARG A 141 -14.02 28.33 -4.39
CA ARG A 141 -12.91 28.88 -5.17
C ARG A 141 -11.71 27.94 -5.07
N GLN A 142 -11.13 27.56 -6.18
CA GLN A 142 -9.85 26.87 -6.21
C GLN A 142 -8.85 27.64 -5.35
N ALA A 143 -8.16 26.94 -4.43
CA ALA A 143 -7.13 27.52 -3.58
C ALA A 143 -6.03 28.15 -4.44
N THR A 144 -5.55 29.34 -4.10
CA THR A 144 -4.43 29.95 -4.80
C THR A 144 -3.15 29.18 -4.52
N PRO A 145 -2.13 29.25 -5.42
CA PRO A 145 -0.82 28.59 -5.19
C PRO A 145 -0.21 28.94 -3.83
N GLU A 146 -0.31 30.19 -3.39
CA GLU A 146 0.16 30.63 -2.08
C GLU A 146 -0.62 29.95 -0.94
N GLN A 147 -1.92 29.78 -1.08
CA GLN A 147 -2.74 29.02 -0.10
C GLN A 147 -2.36 27.55 -0.05
N ILE A 148 -2.03 26.95 -1.19
CA ILE A 148 -1.53 25.57 -1.27
C ILE A 148 -0.16 25.47 -0.59
N GLY A 149 0.75 26.41 -0.88
CA GLY A 149 2.05 26.45 -0.19
C GLY A 149 1.91 26.55 1.32
N ARG A 150 0.96 27.38 1.81
CA ARG A 150 0.65 27.49 3.26
C ARG A 150 0.01 26.24 3.86
N LEU A 151 -0.62 25.36 3.06
CA LEU A 151 -1.07 24.06 3.53
C LEU A 151 0.10 23.09 3.79
N ILE A 152 1.20 23.28 3.07
CA ILE A 152 2.43 22.47 3.24
C ILE A 152 3.29 23.05 4.37
N ASP A 153 3.54 24.35 4.35
CA ASP A 153 4.22 25.10 5.42
C ASP A 153 3.49 26.42 5.66
N PRO A 154 2.80 26.60 6.81
CA PRO A 154 2.02 27.82 7.15
C PRO A 154 2.88 29.11 7.12
N ARG A 155 4.19 28.99 7.33
CA ARG A 155 5.13 30.12 7.40
C ARG A 155 5.59 30.67 6.04
N ILE A 156 5.03 30.14 4.93
CA ILE A 156 5.30 30.69 3.60
C ILE A 156 4.93 32.18 3.55
N GLY A 157 5.87 32.99 3.08
CA GLY A 157 5.74 34.45 2.97
C GLY A 157 6.14 35.22 4.25
N GLU A 158 6.35 34.57 5.39
CA GLU A 158 6.81 35.22 6.63
C GLU A 158 8.35 35.30 6.69
N ILE A 159 9.02 34.22 6.31
CA ILE A 159 10.49 34.14 6.27
C ILE A 159 10.89 33.72 4.86
N GLY A 160 11.79 34.47 4.21
CA GLY A 160 12.33 34.14 2.88
C GLY A 160 13.07 32.81 2.89
N LEU A 161 13.02 32.09 1.79
CA LEU A 161 13.88 30.91 1.56
C LEU A 161 15.31 31.40 1.31
N VAL A 162 16.25 30.95 2.13
CA VAL A 162 17.66 31.39 2.07
C VAL A 162 18.55 30.19 1.76
N GLY A 163 19.53 30.37 0.86
CA GLY A 163 20.57 29.40 0.52
C GLY A 163 20.00 28.11 -0.15
N ARG A 164 18.85 28.20 -0.85
CA ARG A 164 18.18 27.06 -1.50
C ARG A 164 17.79 27.35 -2.95
N GLU A 165 18.28 28.45 -3.52
CA GLU A 165 17.89 28.91 -4.84
C GLU A 165 18.27 27.91 -5.92
N GLU A 166 19.43 27.25 -5.80
CA GLU A 166 19.90 26.25 -6.75
C GLU A 166 19.03 24.99 -6.73
N ILE A 167 18.69 24.50 -5.52
CA ILE A 167 17.79 23.34 -5.34
C ILE A 167 16.41 23.65 -5.95
N LEU A 168 15.88 24.84 -5.66
CA LEU A 168 14.58 25.26 -6.17
C LEU A 168 14.59 25.39 -7.70
N ALA A 169 15.68 25.91 -8.29
CA ALA A 169 15.85 26.02 -9.74
C ALA A 169 15.86 24.62 -10.41
N GLN A 170 16.57 23.65 -9.83
CA GLN A 170 16.61 22.28 -10.34
C GLN A 170 15.22 21.60 -10.25
N LEU A 171 14.50 21.77 -9.14
CA LEU A 171 13.15 21.24 -8.98
C LEU A 171 12.15 21.88 -9.94
N ASN A 172 12.26 23.20 -10.19
CA ASN A 172 11.43 23.88 -11.20
C ASN A 172 11.71 23.32 -12.60
N HIS A 173 12.97 23.06 -12.94
CA HIS A 173 13.31 22.45 -14.22
C HIS A 173 12.66 21.06 -14.39
N GLU A 174 12.70 20.20 -13.36
CA GLU A 174 12.02 18.90 -13.39
C GLU A 174 10.50 19.05 -13.52
N LEU A 175 9.93 20.05 -12.86
CA LEU A 175 8.50 20.34 -12.98
C LEU A 175 8.14 20.84 -14.38
N ASP A 176 8.99 21.64 -15.02
CA ASP A 176 8.80 22.08 -16.42
C ASP A 176 8.82 20.89 -17.39
N LEU A 177 9.68 19.88 -17.17
CA LEU A 177 9.69 18.65 -17.95
C LEU A 177 8.39 17.85 -17.72
N ALA A 178 7.89 17.82 -16.49
CA ALA A 178 6.61 17.18 -16.19
C ALA A 178 5.46 17.93 -16.88
N VAL A 179 5.45 19.26 -16.87
CA VAL A 179 4.46 20.09 -17.60
C VAL A 179 4.51 19.81 -19.11
N ALA A 180 5.69 19.49 -19.65
CA ALA A 180 5.85 19.09 -21.05
C ALA A 180 5.29 17.69 -21.37
N GLY A 181 4.87 16.92 -20.37
CA GLY A 181 4.22 15.62 -20.52
C GLY A 181 5.00 14.42 -19.99
N ASP A 182 6.18 14.63 -19.41
CA ASP A 182 7.00 13.56 -18.84
C ASP A 182 6.49 13.12 -17.45
N LEU A 183 6.84 11.88 -17.07
CA LEU A 183 6.86 11.47 -15.66
C LEU A 183 8.26 11.72 -15.10
N ARG A 184 8.36 12.53 -14.05
CA ARG A 184 9.61 12.89 -13.39
C ARG A 184 9.55 12.53 -11.90
N ILE A 185 10.68 12.11 -11.36
CA ILE A 185 10.85 11.84 -9.93
C ILE A 185 11.93 12.78 -9.40
N ALA A 186 11.65 13.46 -8.30
CA ALA A 186 12.63 14.19 -7.53
C ALA A 186 12.64 13.72 -6.07
N LEU A 187 13.83 13.66 -5.48
CA LEU A 187 14.04 13.17 -4.13
C LEU A 187 14.84 14.21 -3.34
N LEU A 188 14.29 14.67 -2.22
CA LEU A 188 14.97 15.54 -1.25
C LEU A 188 15.39 14.72 -0.03
N ALA A 189 16.69 14.48 0.09
CA ALA A 189 17.29 13.80 1.24
C ALA A 189 17.92 14.82 2.21
N GLY A 190 18.15 14.42 3.45
CA GLY A 190 18.88 15.20 4.47
C GLY A 190 18.25 15.11 5.85
N ASP A 191 18.95 15.64 6.84
CA ASP A 191 18.56 15.55 8.25
C ASP A 191 17.27 16.31 8.62
N GLY A 192 16.76 16.02 9.82
CA GLY A 192 15.60 16.72 10.38
C GLY A 192 15.87 18.23 10.55
N GLY A 193 14.89 19.08 10.17
CA GLY A 193 15.01 20.51 10.35
C GLY A 193 15.77 21.28 9.25
N MET A 194 16.29 20.59 8.22
CA MET A 194 17.04 21.22 7.11
C MET A 194 16.18 22.04 6.13
N GLY A 195 14.86 22.06 6.31
CA GLY A 195 13.95 22.88 5.50
C GLY A 195 13.43 22.19 4.24
N LYS A 196 13.49 20.86 4.13
CA LYS A 196 13.01 20.10 2.95
C LYS A 196 11.53 20.37 2.62
N THR A 197 10.66 20.28 3.63
CA THR A 197 9.22 20.59 3.49
C THR A 197 9.03 22.05 3.04
N ARG A 198 9.85 22.98 3.52
CA ARG A 198 9.80 24.38 3.12
C ARG A 198 10.15 24.58 1.64
N ILE A 199 11.15 23.85 1.12
CA ILE A 199 11.51 23.87 -0.32
C ILE A 199 10.33 23.39 -1.17
N ALA A 200 9.66 22.29 -0.75
CA ALA A 200 8.48 21.77 -1.44
C ALA A 200 7.31 22.78 -1.43
N ALA A 201 7.12 23.47 -0.31
CA ALA A 201 6.09 24.49 -0.16
C ALA A 201 6.34 25.70 -1.06
N GLU A 202 7.59 26.18 -1.18
CA GLU A 202 7.96 27.26 -2.10
C GLU A 202 7.81 26.85 -3.57
N LEU A 203 8.18 25.61 -3.92
CA LEU A 203 7.94 25.06 -5.25
C LEU A 203 6.44 25.07 -5.59
N ALA A 204 5.61 24.62 -4.65
CA ALA A 204 4.15 24.58 -4.82
C ALA A 204 3.54 25.99 -4.93
N ALA A 205 3.99 26.92 -4.10
CA ALA A 205 3.49 28.30 -4.09
C ALA A 205 3.91 29.10 -5.34
N GLY A 206 5.00 28.72 -6.00
CA GLY A 206 5.49 29.37 -7.21
C GLY A 206 4.78 28.95 -8.51
N ARG A 207 3.83 28.02 -8.50
CA ARG A 207 3.24 27.41 -9.70
C ARG A 207 1.71 27.42 -9.67
N ASP A 208 1.12 28.08 -10.68
CA ASP A 208 -0.35 28.12 -10.88
C ASP A 208 -0.81 27.25 -12.07
N ASP A 209 0.14 26.70 -12.82
CA ASP A 209 -0.07 25.88 -14.00
C ASP A 209 -0.17 24.38 -13.69
N VAL A 210 0.00 23.96 -12.43
CA VAL A 210 -0.04 22.56 -12.00
C VAL A 210 -1.04 22.33 -10.86
N THR A 211 -1.59 21.11 -10.81
CA THR A 211 -2.36 20.64 -9.65
C THR A 211 -1.39 20.14 -8.58
N VAL A 212 -1.41 20.74 -7.40
CA VAL A 212 -0.54 20.31 -6.28
C VAL A 212 -1.28 19.36 -5.35
N LEU A 213 -0.70 18.20 -5.12
CA LEU A 213 -1.18 17.22 -4.15
C LEU A 213 -0.11 17.02 -3.07
N TYR A 214 -0.48 17.15 -1.81
CA TYR A 214 0.43 16.97 -0.68
C TYR A 214 -0.06 15.86 0.23
N GLY A 215 0.86 14.95 0.56
CA GLY A 215 0.65 13.87 1.51
C GLY A 215 1.89 13.66 2.38
N ARG A 216 1.67 13.39 3.66
CA ARG A 216 2.73 13.21 4.64
C ARG A 216 2.57 11.89 5.38
N SER A 217 3.69 11.20 5.61
CA SER A 217 3.77 10.01 6.46
C SER A 217 4.00 10.38 7.91
N GLU A 218 3.42 9.63 8.83
CA GLU A 218 3.60 9.80 10.27
C GLU A 218 4.07 8.48 10.91
N PRO A 219 4.96 8.52 11.92
CA PRO A 219 5.52 7.31 12.51
C PRO A 219 4.49 6.39 13.17
N ASP A 220 3.38 6.96 13.67
CA ASP A 220 2.34 6.24 14.43
C ASP A 220 1.11 5.93 13.57
N GLU A 221 1.20 6.13 12.25
CA GLU A 221 0.06 6.01 11.38
C GLU A 221 -0.03 4.65 10.71
N ILE A 222 -0.95 3.83 11.22
CA ILE A 222 -1.17 2.46 10.78
C ILE A 222 -2.46 2.39 9.93
N ARG A 223 -2.51 3.15 8.83
CA ARG A 223 -3.61 3.07 7.85
C ARG A 223 -3.05 2.84 6.46
N PRO A 224 -3.23 1.63 5.89
CA PRO A 224 -2.77 1.35 4.54
C PRO A 224 -3.29 2.35 3.52
N PHE A 225 -2.42 2.76 2.60
CA PHE A 225 -2.75 3.70 1.52
C PHE A 225 -3.29 5.07 1.96
N ARG A 226 -3.13 5.48 3.24
CA ARG A 226 -3.70 6.75 3.70
C ARG A 226 -3.24 7.93 2.87
N ILE A 227 -1.94 8.04 2.62
CA ILE A 227 -1.39 9.12 1.81
C ILE A 227 -2.06 9.13 0.45
N TRP A 228 -2.06 8.02 -0.26
CA TRP A 228 -2.64 7.93 -1.59
C TRP A 228 -4.15 8.20 -1.60
N SER A 229 -4.89 7.67 -0.63
CA SER A 229 -6.32 7.96 -0.53
C SER A 229 -6.59 9.44 -0.24
N GLY A 230 -5.74 10.09 0.54
CA GLY A 230 -5.78 11.54 0.79
C GLY A 230 -5.51 12.35 -0.48
N LEU A 231 -4.42 12.01 -1.19
CA LEU A 231 -4.02 12.63 -2.46
C LEU A 231 -5.12 12.50 -3.52
N LEU A 232 -5.67 11.30 -3.71
CA LEU A 232 -6.72 11.05 -4.71
C LEU A 232 -8.02 11.80 -4.38
N ARG A 233 -8.41 11.88 -3.08
CA ARG A 233 -9.53 12.72 -2.65
C ARG A 233 -9.28 14.20 -2.94
N SER A 234 -8.07 14.66 -2.66
CA SER A 234 -7.69 16.05 -2.95
C SER A 234 -7.72 16.33 -4.45
N ALA A 235 -7.19 15.42 -5.27
CA ALA A 235 -7.26 15.52 -6.72
C ALA A 235 -8.71 15.59 -7.24
N MET A 236 -9.60 14.74 -6.72
CA MET A 236 -11.02 14.77 -7.08
C MET A 236 -11.70 16.09 -6.70
N ARG A 237 -11.39 16.65 -5.53
CA ARG A 237 -11.91 17.96 -5.13
C ARG A 237 -11.40 19.09 -6.01
N GLN A 238 -10.09 19.08 -6.32
CA GLN A 238 -9.47 20.10 -7.18
C GLN A 238 -9.92 20.00 -8.64
N ALA A 239 -10.37 18.81 -9.08
CA ALA A 239 -10.92 18.61 -10.41
C ALA A 239 -12.26 19.39 -10.67
N GLY A 240 -12.86 19.96 -9.61
CA GLY A 240 -14.01 20.86 -9.71
C GLY A 240 -15.26 20.21 -10.33
N ASP A 241 -15.75 20.78 -11.43
CA ASP A 241 -17.00 20.37 -12.09
C ASP A 241 -16.91 19.06 -12.89
N ILE A 242 -15.77 18.35 -12.83
CA ILE A 242 -15.62 17.08 -13.54
C ILE A 242 -16.44 15.99 -12.81
N PRO A 243 -17.37 15.32 -13.50
CA PRO A 243 -18.11 14.21 -12.90
C PRO A 243 -17.15 13.13 -12.40
N PRO A 244 -17.31 12.61 -11.17
CA PRO A 244 -16.47 11.53 -10.64
C PRO A 244 -16.33 10.34 -11.59
N ALA A 245 -17.39 10.04 -12.36
CA ALA A 245 -17.41 8.97 -13.35
C ALA A 245 -16.37 9.16 -14.48
N GLU A 246 -16.06 10.39 -14.87
CA GLU A 246 -15.02 10.67 -15.87
C GLU A 246 -13.60 10.51 -15.30
N ILE A 247 -13.42 10.87 -14.04
CA ILE A 247 -12.13 10.75 -13.34
C ILE A 247 -11.82 9.28 -13.06
N VAL A 248 -12.80 8.57 -12.52
CA VAL A 248 -12.67 7.17 -12.07
C VAL A 248 -12.77 6.21 -13.27
N GLY A 249 -13.60 6.52 -14.26
CA GLY A 249 -13.87 5.66 -15.42
C GLY A 249 -14.42 4.29 -15.00
N GLY A 250 -14.02 3.24 -15.70
CA GLY A 250 -14.40 1.86 -15.38
C GLY A 250 -13.73 1.26 -14.14
N ASP A 251 -12.79 1.99 -13.51
CA ASP A 251 -11.98 1.50 -12.38
C ASP A 251 -12.68 1.69 -11.01
N GLY A 252 -13.93 2.17 -11.01
CA GLY A 252 -14.68 2.50 -9.80
C GLY A 252 -14.73 1.40 -8.74
N PRO A 253 -15.13 0.17 -9.06
CA PRO A 253 -15.16 -0.93 -8.07
C PRO A 253 -13.80 -1.23 -7.45
N THR A 254 -12.72 -1.18 -8.24
CA THR A 254 -11.36 -1.41 -7.77
C THR A 254 -10.86 -0.27 -6.87
N LEU A 255 -11.08 0.98 -7.28
CA LEU A 255 -10.71 2.17 -6.51
C LEU A 255 -11.51 2.31 -5.21
N ALA A 256 -12.72 1.75 -5.15
CA ALA A 256 -13.56 1.76 -3.94
C ALA A 256 -12.89 1.03 -2.74
N ARG A 257 -11.90 0.18 -2.97
CA ARG A 257 -11.11 -0.46 -1.89
C ARG A 257 -10.33 0.57 -1.06
N ILE A 258 -9.81 1.62 -1.69
CA ILE A 258 -9.06 2.70 -1.03
C ILE A 258 -9.86 4.01 -0.93
N LEU A 259 -10.93 4.14 -1.71
CA LEU A 259 -11.86 5.27 -1.72
C LEU A 259 -13.31 4.77 -1.54
N PRO A 260 -13.68 4.26 -0.35
CA PRO A 260 -14.99 3.62 -0.13
C PRO A 260 -16.18 4.56 -0.34
N GLU A 261 -15.97 5.87 -0.32
CA GLU A 261 -16.98 6.86 -0.66
C GLU A 261 -17.49 6.75 -2.10
N LEU A 262 -16.71 6.19 -3.03
CA LEU A 262 -17.12 5.98 -4.43
C LEU A 262 -18.31 5.04 -4.54
N VAL A 263 -18.45 4.06 -3.64
CA VAL A 263 -19.59 3.14 -3.61
C VAL A 263 -20.91 3.90 -3.51
N ARG A 264 -20.95 4.94 -2.66
CA ARG A 264 -22.17 5.75 -2.46
C ARG A 264 -22.34 6.84 -3.54
N SER A 265 -21.25 7.51 -3.91
CA SER A 265 -21.32 8.65 -4.85
C SER A 265 -21.60 8.23 -6.29
N MET A 266 -21.27 6.97 -6.66
CA MET A 266 -21.42 6.43 -8.00
C MET A 266 -22.37 5.23 -8.06
N GLU A 267 -23.05 4.89 -6.95
CA GLU A 267 -23.95 3.72 -6.84
C GLU A 267 -23.27 2.41 -7.29
N LEU A 268 -21.97 2.26 -6.98
CA LEU A 268 -21.20 1.07 -7.35
C LEU A 268 -21.52 -0.12 -6.42
N PRO A 269 -21.39 -1.36 -6.92
CA PRO A 269 -21.40 -2.52 -6.02
C PRO A 269 -20.23 -2.41 -5.03
N ALA A 270 -20.43 -2.92 -3.82
CA ALA A 270 -19.35 -3.04 -2.87
C ALA A 270 -18.24 -3.94 -3.46
N PRO A 271 -16.95 -3.64 -3.20
CA PRO A 271 -15.87 -4.53 -3.63
C PRO A 271 -16.13 -5.95 -3.12
N GLY A 272 -16.09 -6.93 -4.03
CA GLY A 272 -16.20 -8.34 -3.68
C GLY A 272 -15.02 -8.83 -2.83
N PRO A 273 -15.07 -10.07 -2.29
CA PRO A 273 -13.92 -10.69 -1.67
C PRO A 273 -12.74 -10.71 -2.65
N ALA A 274 -11.53 -10.59 -2.11
CA ALA A 274 -10.32 -10.58 -2.91
C ALA A 274 -10.09 -11.96 -3.56
N GLY A 275 -9.83 -11.96 -4.87
CA GLY A 275 -9.37 -13.13 -5.59
C GLY A 275 -7.85 -13.33 -5.51
N ASP A 276 -7.18 -13.67 -6.63
CA ASP A 276 -5.71 -13.70 -6.67
C ASP A 276 -5.13 -12.36 -6.26
N LEU A 277 -4.47 -12.37 -5.13
CA LEU A 277 -4.01 -11.20 -4.40
C LEU A 277 -3.10 -10.29 -5.20
N GLU A 278 -2.16 -10.91 -5.91
CA GLU A 278 -1.16 -10.16 -6.68
C GLU A 278 -1.79 -9.53 -7.92
N SER A 279 -2.76 -10.21 -8.52
CA SER A 279 -3.53 -9.68 -9.65
C SER A 279 -4.44 -8.54 -9.21
N GLU A 280 -5.12 -8.64 -8.06
CA GLU A 280 -5.96 -7.56 -7.54
C GLU A 280 -5.14 -6.35 -7.08
N ARG A 281 -3.98 -6.56 -6.45
CA ARG A 281 -3.07 -5.47 -6.08
C ARG A 281 -2.54 -4.78 -7.34
N ARG A 282 -2.15 -5.53 -8.38
CA ARG A 282 -1.76 -4.97 -9.69
C ARG A 282 -2.93 -4.21 -10.34
N ALA A 283 -4.14 -4.74 -10.27
CA ALA A 283 -5.33 -4.08 -10.79
C ALA A 283 -5.61 -2.76 -10.05
N LEU A 284 -5.48 -2.74 -8.72
CA LEU A 284 -5.63 -1.54 -7.89
C LEU A 284 -4.58 -0.48 -8.25
N PHE A 285 -3.31 -0.86 -8.32
CA PHE A 285 -2.24 0.05 -8.68
C PHE A 285 -2.43 0.61 -10.10
N GLY A 286 -2.77 -0.26 -11.06
CA GLY A 286 -3.11 0.15 -12.41
C GLY A 286 -4.31 1.10 -12.47
N ALA A 287 -5.33 0.88 -11.64
CA ALA A 287 -6.50 1.76 -11.55
C ALA A 287 -6.13 3.16 -11.02
N VAL A 288 -5.25 3.24 -10.01
CA VAL A 288 -4.72 4.51 -9.50
C VAL A 288 -3.90 5.23 -10.58
N MET A 289 -3.01 4.52 -11.28
CA MET A 289 -2.21 5.13 -12.36
C MET A 289 -3.09 5.66 -13.50
N ARG A 290 -4.12 4.91 -13.91
CA ARG A 290 -5.08 5.38 -14.93
C ARG A 290 -5.89 6.59 -14.45
N MET A 291 -6.29 6.62 -13.19
CA MET A 291 -6.98 7.79 -12.61
C MET A 291 -6.07 9.03 -12.63
N ILE A 292 -4.81 8.91 -12.21
CA ILE A 292 -3.82 9.99 -12.29
C ILE A 292 -3.65 10.43 -13.75
N GLY A 293 -3.49 9.49 -14.70
CA GLY A 293 -3.34 9.81 -16.12
C GLY A 293 -4.55 10.56 -16.73
N ARG A 294 -5.79 10.27 -16.29
CA ARG A 294 -6.98 11.02 -16.72
C ARG A 294 -6.97 12.45 -16.17
N LEU A 295 -6.47 12.65 -14.97
CA LEU A 295 -6.35 13.97 -14.35
C LEU A 295 -5.24 14.78 -15.01
N THR A 296 -4.05 14.19 -15.22
CA THR A 296 -2.89 14.87 -15.82
C THR A 296 -3.08 15.19 -17.30
N ALA A 297 -3.94 14.46 -18.02
CA ALA A 297 -4.33 14.81 -19.38
C ALA A 297 -5.02 16.19 -19.49
N ARG A 298 -5.47 16.77 -18.36
CA ARG A 298 -6.10 18.09 -18.29
C ARG A 298 -5.17 19.16 -17.70
N GLN A 299 -4.49 18.83 -16.61
CA GLN A 299 -3.57 19.71 -15.94
C GLN A 299 -2.43 18.89 -15.33
N PRO A 300 -1.16 19.24 -15.60
CA PRO A 300 -0.01 18.57 -14.98
C PRO A 300 -0.08 18.60 -13.46
N MET A 301 0.66 17.68 -12.82
CA MET A 301 0.50 17.43 -11.39
C MET A 301 1.84 17.40 -10.67
N LEU A 302 1.93 18.11 -9.55
CA LEU A 302 3.00 17.98 -8.56
C LEU A 302 2.47 17.15 -7.38
N ILE A 303 3.03 15.96 -7.18
CA ILE A 303 2.70 15.08 -6.04
C ILE A 303 3.85 15.18 -5.04
N VAL A 304 3.60 15.75 -3.87
CA VAL A 304 4.58 15.85 -2.78
C VAL A 304 4.29 14.77 -1.74
N LEU A 305 5.26 13.90 -1.51
CA LEU A 305 5.25 12.82 -0.52
C LEU A 305 6.28 13.15 0.56
N ASP A 306 5.81 13.68 1.70
CA ASP A 306 6.68 14.13 2.78
C ASP A 306 6.90 13.05 3.83
N ASP A 307 8.07 13.04 4.44
CA ASP A 307 8.51 12.08 5.47
C ASP A 307 8.38 10.60 5.03
N LEU A 308 8.79 10.27 3.78
CA LEU A 308 8.70 8.91 3.20
C LEU A 308 9.40 7.82 4.03
N HIS A 309 10.31 8.17 4.93
CA HIS A 309 10.96 7.21 5.85
C HIS A 309 10.00 6.60 6.87
N TRP A 310 8.80 7.20 7.05
CA TRP A 310 7.68 6.68 7.85
C TRP A 310 6.54 6.09 7.00
N ALA A 311 6.71 6.01 5.66
CA ALA A 311 5.65 5.53 4.80
C ALA A 311 5.38 4.03 5.00
N ASP A 312 4.10 3.67 5.03
CA ASP A 312 3.66 2.29 5.06
C ASP A 312 4.08 1.54 3.78
N ARG A 313 4.19 0.22 3.89
CA ARG A 313 4.64 -0.64 2.79
C ARG A 313 3.75 -0.51 1.55
N SER A 314 2.44 -0.45 1.75
CA SER A 314 1.47 -0.30 0.66
C SER A 314 1.65 1.03 -0.08
N THR A 315 1.96 2.11 0.65
CA THR A 315 2.30 3.41 0.07
C THR A 315 3.57 3.35 -0.78
N LEU A 316 4.63 2.70 -0.30
CA LEU A 316 5.89 2.55 -1.03
C LEU A 316 5.72 1.67 -2.29
N MET A 317 4.95 0.59 -2.21
CA MET A 317 4.66 -0.28 -3.35
C MET A 317 3.86 0.47 -4.43
N LEU A 318 2.89 1.30 -4.05
CA LEU A 318 2.14 2.11 -5.00
C LEU A 318 3.02 3.22 -5.61
N LEU A 319 3.93 3.82 -4.84
CA LEU A 319 4.95 4.74 -5.36
C LEU A 319 5.84 4.04 -6.40
N ALA A 320 6.32 2.82 -6.10
CA ALA A 320 7.10 2.03 -7.04
C ALA A 320 6.34 1.73 -8.35
N SER A 321 5.01 1.63 -8.30
CA SER A 321 4.18 1.38 -9.48
C SER A 321 4.13 2.54 -10.49
N LEU A 322 4.59 3.75 -10.11
CA LEU A 322 4.82 4.83 -11.06
C LEU A 322 5.83 4.44 -12.16
N ALA A 323 6.79 3.56 -11.83
CA ALA A 323 7.76 3.03 -12.79
C ALA A 323 7.25 1.79 -13.54
N GLY A 324 5.92 1.53 -13.55
CA GLY A 324 5.28 0.42 -14.26
C GLY A 324 5.24 0.60 -15.78
N ASP A 325 4.60 -0.36 -16.46
CA ASP A 325 4.58 -0.43 -17.93
C ASP A 325 3.82 0.71 -18.62
N ASN A 326 2.93 1.40 -17.92
CA ASN A 326 2.16 2.53 -18.46
C ASN A 326 2.12 3.70 -17.46
N PRO A 327 3.23 4.41 -17.27
CA PRO A 327 3.34 5.50 -16.33
C PRO A 327 2.46 6.69 -16.75
N PRO A 328 1.83 7.40 -15.81
CA PRO A 328 1.10 8.61 -16.12
C PRO A 328 2.07 9.73 -16.51
N GLY A 329 1.91 10.34 -17.69
CA GLY A 329 2.66 11.55 -18.08
C GLY A 329 2.12 12.79 -17.36
N GLY A 330 2.90 13.87 -17.38
CA GLY A 330 2.50 15.14 -16.77
C GLY A 330 2.57 15.13 -15.23
N VAL A 331 3.47 14.34 -14.62
CA VAL A 331 3.63 14.21 -13.19
C VAL A 331 5.07 14.49 -12.76
N LEU A 332 5.25 15.38 -11.78
CA LEU A 332 6.43 15.38 -10.92
C LEU A 332 6.07 14.78 -9.56
N ALA A 333 6.65 13.64 -9.20
CA ALA A 333 6.57 13.08 -7.87
C ALA A 333 7.81 13.50 -7.06
N LEU A 334 7.59 14.32 -6.02
CA LEU A 334 8.62 14.82 -5.12
C LEU A 334 8.57 14.03 -3.81
N GLY A 335 9.56 13.18 -3.58
CA GLY A 335 9.71 12.40 -2.35
C GLY A 335 10.68 13.10 -1.38
N ILE A 336 10.27 13.26 -0.12
CA ILE A 336 11.07 13.87 0.94
C ILE A 336 11.32 12.82 2.01
N TYR A 337 12.58 12.61 2.40
CA TYR A 337 12.93 11.61 3.41
C TYR A 337 14.18 12.00 4.20
N ARG A 338 14.46 11.25 5.26
CA ARG A 338 15.68 11.34 6.06
C ARG A 338 16.48 10.06 5.86
N ASP A 339 17.71 10.18 5.41
CA ASP A 339 18.61 9.05 5.17
C ASP A 339 19.25 8.51 6.45
N THR A 340 19.33 9.33 7.50
CA THR A 340 19.91 8.97 8.79
C THR A 340 18.94 8.28 9.75
N GLU A 341 17.63 8.32 9.49
CA GLU A 341 16.57 7.78 10.35
C GLU A 341 15.78 6.63 9.68
N LEU A 342 16.43 5.85 8.80
CA LEU A 342 15.75 4.73 8.14
C LEU A 342 15.67 3.52 9.08
N PRO A 343 14.48 2.92 9.29
CA PRO A 343 14.35 1.64 9.97
C PRO A 343 15.14 0.55 9.23
N GLU A 344 15.72 -0.42 9.99
CA GLU A 344 16.50 -1.51 9.38
C GLU A 344 15.70 -2.33 8.36
N ASP A 345 14.40 -2.50 8.58
CA ASP A 345 13.47 -3.25 7.72
C ASP A 345 12.73 -2.37 6.69
N SER A 346 13.15 -1.12 6.51
CA SER A 346 12.48 -0.19 5.59
C SER A 346 12.64 -0.61 4.13
N LEU A 347 11.52 -0.67 3.40
CA LEU A 347 11.50 -0.90 1.95
C LEU A 347 11.88 0.36 1.14
N LEU A 348 12.00 1.52 1.78
CA LEU A 348 12.28 2.77 1.08
C LEU A 348 13.57 2.72 0.24
N PRO A 349 14.73 2.22 0.73
CA PRO A 349 15.96 2.17 -0.06
C PRO A 349 15.81 1.32 -1.34
N GLU A 350 15.13 0.19 -1.25
CA GLU A 350 14.87 -0.69 -2.38
C GLU A 350 13.92 0.00 -3.38
N THR A 351 12.84 0.59 -2.89
CA THR A 351 11.87 1.36 -3.69
C THR A 351 12.55 2.48 -4.46
N LEU A 352 13.37 3.30 -3.78
CA LEU A 352 14.11 4.39 -4.42
C LEU A 352 15.10 3.88 -5.46
N THR A 353 15.80 2.78 -5.18
CA THR A 353 16.73 2.15 -6.13
C THR A 353 15.99 1.67 -7.38
N ASN A 354 14.82 1.07 -7.23
CA ASN A 354 14.01 0.61 -8.34
C ASN A 354 13.48 1.78 -9.19
N LEU A 355 13.03 2.86 -8.56
CA LEU A 355 12.60 4.07 -9.26
C LEU A 355 13.75 4.68 -10.08
N GLN A 356 14.93 4.86 -9.48
CA GLN A 356 16.14 5.42 -10.12
C GLN A 356 16.61 4.60 -11.31
N ARG A 357 16.42 3.28 -11.31
CA ARG A 357 16.80 2.41 -12.44
C ARG A 357 15.85 2.53 -13.63
N ARG A 358 14.58 2.84 -13.40
CA ARG A 358 13.54 2.80 -14.42
C ARG A 358 13.09 4.16 -14.92
N LEU A 359 13.25 5.22 -14.10
CA LEU A 359 12.76 6.55 -14.37
C LEU A 359 13.88 7.60 -14.20
N PRO A 360 13.86 8.69 -14.99
CA PRO A 360 14.68 9.84 -14.72
C PRO A 360 14.38 10.38 -13.32
N THR A 361 15.37 10.30 -12.43
CA THR A 361 15.24 10.65 -11.02
C THR A 361 16.31 11.63 -10.62
N LEU A 362 15.92 12.83 -10.17
CA LEU A 362 16.81 13.83 -9.57
C LEU A 362 16.89 13.55 -8.06
N LYS A 363 18.08 13.28 -7.53
CA LYS A 363 18.32 13.21 -6.08
C LYS A 363 19.11 14.43 -5.64
N LEU A 364 18.58 15.17 -4.66
CA LEU A 364 19.18 16.36 -4.07
C LEU A 364 19.36 16.14 -2.56
N GLU A 365 20.54 16.48 -2.07
CA GLU A 365 20.82 16.51 -0.64
C GLU A 365 20.65 17.95 -0.13
N VAL A 366 19.87 18.10 0.94
CA VAL A 366 19.63 19.40 1.57
C VAL A 366 20.58 19.52 2.77
N GLU A 367 21.69 20.16 2.50
CA GLU A 367 22.77 20.37 3.48
C GLU A 367 22.40 21.48 4.49
N ALA A 368 23.21 21.63 5.54
CA ALA A 368 23.11 22.73 6.49
C ALA A 368 23.37 24.10 5.82
N LEU A 369 22.80 25.17 6.37
CA LEU A 369 23.06 26.54 5.90
C LEU A 369 24.50 26.98 6.23
N GLY A 370 25.14 27.67 5.29
CA GLY A 370 26.42 28.32 5.55
C GLY A 370 26.29 29.54 6.48
N SER A 371 27.37 29.97 7.08
CA SER A 371 27.35 31.13 7.99
C SER A 371 26.82 32.42 7.35
N GLU A 372 27.03 32.62 6.02
CA GLU A 372 26.48 33.74 5.26
C GLU A 372 24.95 33.64 5.15
N ASP A 373 24.43 32.42 4.86
CA ASP A 373 23.00 32.17 4.79
C ASP A 373 22.33 32.34 6.14
N VAL A 374 23.00 31.90 7.24
CA VAL A 374 22.54 32.17 8.61
C VAL A 374 22.40 33.68 8.85
N GLY A 375 23.37 34.48 8.40
CA GLY A 375 23.29 35.94 8.48
C GLY A 375 22.07 36.52 7.75
N GLN A 376 21.73 35.98 6.59
CA GLN A 376 20.51 36.35 5.85
C GLN A 376 19.22 35.89 6.57
N LEU A 377 19.23 34.69 7.11
CA LEU A 377 18.06 34.10 7.80
C LEU A 377 17.69 34.90 9.07
N ILE A 378 18.69 35.37 9.83
CA ILE A 378 18.44 36.20 11.02
C ILE A 378 17.99 37.64 10.67
N GLY A 379 18.25 38.13 9.46
CA GLY A 379 17.60 39.23 8.75
C GLY A 379 17.33 40.53 9.51
N GLY A 380 18.24 40.97 10.40
CA GLY A 380 18.05 42.18 11.23
C GLY A 380 17.26 41.95 12.52
N ARG A 381 16.82 40.70 12.82
CA ARG A 381 16.25 40.31 14.12
C ARG A 381 17.31 40.31 15.23
N LEU A 382 18.54 39.93 14.86
CA LEU A 382 19.71 39.93 15.73
C LEU A 382 20.89 40.61 15.00
N ASP A 383 21.97 40.93 15.75
CA ASP A 383 23.21 41.46 15.16
C ASP A 383 23.83 40.42 14.20
N ALA A 384 24.12 40.82 12.97
CA ALA A 384 24.76 39.96 11.96
C ALA A 384 26.09 39.36 12.43
N ALA A 385 26.78 39.98 13.39
CA ALA A 385 28.00 39.48 14.00
C ALA A 385 27.78 38.13 14.75
N LEU A 386 26.52 37.80 15.11
CA LEU A 386 26.14 36.55 15.79
C LEU A 386 25.97 35.36 14.84
N ALA A 387 25.93 35.58 13.51
CA ALA A 387 25.70 34.54 12.51
C ALA A 387 26.69 33.38 12.61
N GLY A 388 27.98 33.67 12.79
CA GLY A 388 29.01 32.64 12.96
C GLY A 388 28.80 31.80 14.23
N SER A 389 28.49 32.46 15.36
CA SER A 389 28.24 31.78 16.64
C SER A 389 26.95 30.92 16.58
N LEU A 390 25.90 31.43 15.96
CA LEU A 390 24.65 30.68 15.74
C LEU A 390 24.89 29.47 14.82
N HIS A 391 25.64 29.64 13.76
CA HIS A 391 26.03 28.55 12.87
C HIS A 391 26.81 27.45 13.63
N ASP A 392 27.84 27.84 14.40
CA ASP A 392 28.68 26.87 15.13
C ASP A 392 27.91 26.09 16.20
N GLN A 393 26.92 26.71 16.85
CA GLN A 393 26.09 26.08 17.88
C GLN A 393 25.00 25.18 17.29
N THR A 394 24.49 25.50 16.11
CA THR A 394 23.37 24.78 15.49
C THR A 394 23.81 23.85 14.36
N GLY A 395 25.11 23.89 13.99
CA GLY A 395 25.60 23.21 12.80
C GLY A 395 24.95 23.69 11.51
N GLY A 396 24.44 24.94 11.49
CA GLY A 396 23.73 25.51 10.33
C GLY A 396 22.32 24.94 10.09
N ASN A 397 21.73 24.23 11.06
CA ASN A 397 20.38 23.71 10.93
C ASN A 397 19.32 24.84 11.05
N PRO A 398 18.53 25.13 9.99
CA PRO A 398 17.60 26.24 9.97
C PRO A 398 16.57 26.24 11.12
N PHE A 399 16.08 25.07 11.47
CA PHE A 399 15.12 24.93 12.57
C PHE A 399 15.75 25.29 13.91
N LEU A 400 16.97 24.81 14.17
CA LEU A 400 17.68 25.11 15.41
C LEU A 400 18.06 26.57 15.51
N ILE A 401 18.47 27.17 14.39
CA ILE A 401 18.75 28.62 14.31
C ILE A 401 17.49 29.41 14.68
N GLU A 402 16.36 29.11 14.09
CA GLU A 402 15.10 29.81 14.36
C GLU A 402 14.67 29.67 15.84
N GLN A 403 14.82 28.46 16.43
CA GLN A 403 14.51 28.25 17.85
C GLN A 403 15.44 29.07 18.75
N LEU A 404 16.73 29.12 18.42
CA LEU A 404 17.71 29.88 19.21
C LEU A 404 17.50 31.39 19.05
N VAL A 405 17.22 31.89 17.85
CA VAL A 405 16.89 33.28 17.59
C VAL A 405 15.69 33.74 18.41
N ARG A 406 14.59 32.98 18.40
CA ARG A 406 13.40 33.29 19.21
C ARG A 406 13.70 33.30 20.70
N HIS A 407 14.48 32.32 21.18
CA HIS A 407 14.89 32.29 22.58
C HIS A 407 15.70 33.54 23.00
N LEU A 408 16.61 33.99 22.14
CA LEU A 408 17.39 35.22 22.41
C LEU A 408 16.53 36.48 22.36
N GLU A 409 15.53 36.55 21.47
CA GLU A 409 14.55 37.65 21.42
C GLU A 409 13.70 37.71 22.69
N GLU A 410 13.18 36.55 23.18
CA GLU A 410 12.33 36.45 24.36
C GLU A 410 13.08 36.79 25.66
N THR A 411 14.33 36.35 25.77
CA THR A 411 15.11 36.52 26.98
C THR A 411 15.90 37.83 27.04
N GLY A 412 16.04 38.51 25.89
CA GLY A 412 16.85 39.74 25.80
C GLY A 412 18.36 39.50 26.04
N ILE A 413 18.80 38.24 26.03
CA ILE A 413 20.23 37.86 26.18
C ILE A 413 20.88 37.99 24.82
N GLY A 414 21.75 38.99 24.66
CA GLY A 414 22.44 39.29 23.37
C GLY A 414 23.60 38.38 23.03
N ASP A 415 23.94 37.36 23.85
CA ASP A 415 25.09 36.48 23.63
C ASP A 415 24.65 35.01 23.48
N PRO A 416 24.76 34.40 22.30
CA PRO A 416 24.48 32.99 22.08
C PRO A 416 25.33 32.04 22.92
N GLY A 417 26.54 32.48 23.36
CA GLY A 417 27.44 31.68 24.21
C GLY A 417 26.86 31.29 25.57
N ASN A 418 25.80 31.98 26.01
CA ASN A 418 25.07 31.68 27.25
C ASN A 418 23.79 30.82 27.03
N ALA A 419 23.47 30.44 25.77
CA ALA A 419 22.33 29.57 25.49
C ALA A 419 22.67 28.10 25.82
N PRO A 420 21.68 27.29 26.24
CA PRO A 420 21.90 25.87 26.52
C PRO A 420 22.47 25.14 25.31
N ALA A 421 23.50 24.31 25.54
CA ALA A 421 24.23 23.61 24.47
C ALA A 421 23.38 22.51 23.76
N GLU A 422 22.25 22.10 24.36
CA GLU A 422 21.38 21.06 23.80
C GLU A 422 20.03 21.63 23.39
N VAL A 423 19.65 21.42 22.16
CA VAL A 423 18.36 21.89 21.60
C VAL A 423 17.16 21.39 22.39
N ARG A 424 17.20 20.15 22.88
CA ARG A 424 16.16 19.59 23.75
C ARG A 424 15.96 20.46 25.01
N GLN A 425 17.03 21.00 25.56
CA GLN A 425 16.98 21.86 26.73
C GLN A 425 16.35 23.22 26.41
N ILE A 426 16.61 23.78 25.22
CA ILE A 426 15.94 24.97 24.73
C ILE A 426 14.43 24.73 24.56
N ILE A 427 14.07 23.62 23.92
CA ILE A 427 12.67 23.21 23.76
C ILE A 427 11.98 23.06 25.11
N SER A 428 12.56 22.30 26.04
CA SER A 428 12.01 22.11 27.39
C SER A 428 11.89 23.43 28.17
N GLN A 429 12.85 24.34 28.06
CA GLN A 429 12.77 25.66 28.66
C GLN A 429 11.61 26.47 28.08
N ARG A 430 11.43 26.50 26.77
CA ARG A 430 10.33 27.25 26.14
C ARG A 430 8.97 26.68 26.51
N VAL A 431 8.84 25.35 26.52
CA VAL A 431 7.62 24.70 27.00
C VAL A 431 7.33 25.06 28.47
N ASN A 432 8.34 25.08 29.32
CA ASN A 432 8.19 25.43 30.73
C ASN A 432 7.91 26.95 30.99
N HIS A 433 8.10 27.81 29.98
CA HIS A 433 7.70 29.24 30.07
C HIS A 433 6.22 29.48 29.71
N LEU A 434 5.51 28.47 29.21
CA LEU A 434 4.07 28.57 29.01
C LEU A 434 3.33 28.78 30.36
N PRO A 435 2.12 29.35 30.31
CA PRO A 435 1.29 29.47 31.52
C PRO A 435 1.08 28.12 32.22
N ASP A 436 0.74 28.16 33.51
CA ASP A 436 0.48 26.96 34.31
C ASP A 436 -0.53 26.03 33.63
N GLY A 437 -0.16 24.77 33.44
CA GLY A 437 -0.93 23.78 32.69
C GLY A 437 -0.50 23.60 31.21
N GLY A 438 0.12 24.60 30.59
CA GLY A 438 0.57 24.53 29.20
C GLY A 438 1.51 23.38 28.91
N PRO A 439 2.58 23.15 29.71
CA PRO A 439 3.47 22.00 29.52
C PRO A 439 2.76 20.63 29.56
N ASP A 440 1.81 20.46 30.49
CA ASP A 440 1.06 19.22 30.63
C ASP A 440 0.07 19.03 29.47
N LEU A 441 -0.52 20.10 28.96
CA LEU A 441 -1.38 20.09 27.79
C LEU A 441 -0.60 19.66 26.53
N LEU A 442 0.58 20.26 26.30
CA LEU A 442 1.41 19.93 25.15
C LEU A 442 1.94 18.48 25.19
N ARG A 443 2.28 17.94 26.38
CA ARG A 443 2.64 16.53 26.53
C ARG A 443 1.50 15.58 26.17
N ARG A 444 0.24 15.96 26.48
CA ARG A 444 -0.94 15.19 26.04
C ARG A 444 -1.16 15.31 24.55
N ALA A 445 -1.08 16.51 24.00
CA ALA A 445 -1.18 16.75 22.57
C ALA A 445 -0.12 15.95 21.77
N ALA A 446 1.12 15.86 22.28
CA ALA A 446 2.20 15.09 21.65
C ALA A 446 1.87 13.60 21.48
N LEU A 447 1.14 13.00 22.44
CA LEU A 447 0.69 11.62 22.37
C LEU A 447 -0.56 11.41 21.50
N ILE A 448 -1.34 12.46 21.20
CA ILE A 448 -2.44 12.36 20.21
C ILE A 448 -1.86 12.20 18.80
N GLY A 449 -0.80 12.97 18.51
CA GLY A 449 -0.16 12.97 17.20
C GLY A 449 0.53 14.29 16.90
N ARG A 450 1.19 14.37 15.76
CA ARG A 450 1.76 15.64 15.29
C ARG A 450 0.66 16.64 14.95
N ASP A 451 -0.34 16.15 14.20
CA ASP A 451 -1.56 16.89 13.88
C ASP A 451 -2.67 16.37 14.79
N PHE A 452 -3.32 17.26 15.53
CA PHE A 452 -4.38 16.86 16.46
C PHE A 452 -5.57 17.80 16.42
N ASP A 453 -6.73 17.26 16.77
CA ASP A 453 -7.98 17.99 16.84
C ASP A 453 -8.24 18.42 18.29
N LEU A 454 -8.63 19.69 18.48
CA LEU A 454 -9.01 20.25 19.78
C LEU A 454 -10.03 19.38 20.52
N SER A 455 -10.99 18.82 19.78
CA SER A 455 -12.04 17.99 20.36
C SER A 455 -11.53 16.76 21.10
N ILE A 456 -10.43 16.12 20.62
CA ILE A 456 -9.82 14.98 21.32
C ILE A 456 -9.07 15.47 22.55
N LEU A 457 -8.30 16.55 22.40
CA LEU A 457 -7.52 17.11 23.48
C LEU A 457 -8.43 17.52 24.65
N LEU A 458 -9.58 18.17 24.39
CA LEU A 458 -10.57 18.54 25.38
C LEU A 458 -11.10 17.32 26.16
N GLU A 459 -11.39 16.21 25.49
CA GLU A 459 -11.88 15.00 26.14
C GLU A 459 -10.82 14.29 27.01
N THR A 460 -9.54 14.60 26.81
CA THR A 460 -8.42 14.00 27.55
C THR A 460 -7.90 14.86 28.70
N THR A 461 -8.48 16.06 28.92
CA THR A 461 -8.05 17.00 29.92
C THR A 461 -9.15 17.23 30.99
N ILE A 462 -8.76 17.88 32.07
CA ILE A 462 -9.68 18.32 33.15
C ILE A 462 -10.00 19.79 33.05
N TRP A 463 -9.38 20.54 32.13
CA TRP A 463 -9.58 21.98 31.95
C TRP A 463 -10.81 22.24 31.08
N ASP A 464 -11.46 23.36 31.31
CA ASP A 464 -12.55 23.85 30.46
C ASP A 464 -12.04 24.30 29.08
N GLU A 465 -12.95 24.40 28.11
CA GLU A 465 -12.63 24.71 26.73
C GLU A 465 -11.89 26.03 26.56
N ASP A 466 -12.35 27.10 27.26
CA ASP A 466 -11.73 28.43 27.18
C ASP A 466 -10.28 28.39 27.69
N SER A 467 -10.03 27.69 28.81
CA SER A 467 -8.68 27.50 29.34
C SER A 467 -7.76 26.74 28.40
N VAL A 468 -8.27 25.71 27.73
CA VAL A 468 -7.48 24.94 26.74
C VAL A 468 -7.14 25.79 25.53
N ILE A 469 -8.08 26.58 25.02
CA ILE A 469 -7.85 27.49 23.89
C ILE A 469 -6.79 28.52 24.26
N ASP A 470 -6.90 29.17 25.43
CA ASP A 470 -5.92 30.16 25.90
C ASP A 470 -4.50 29.59 26.00
N LEU A 471 -4.35 28.31 26.43
CA LEU A 471 -3.07 27.62 26.49
C LEU A 471 -2.53 27.25 25.11
N LEU A 472 -3.40 26.86 24.17
CA LEU A 472 -3.01 26.61 22.78
C LEU A 472 -2.60 27.89 22.07
N ASP A 473 -3.32 29.00 22.28
CA ASP A 473 -2.97 30.32 21.74
C ASP A 473 -1.59 30.76 22.25
N ALA A 474 -1.31 30.55 23.54
CA ALA A 474 0.01 30.82 24.12
C ALA A 474 1.10 29.94 23.47
N ALA A 475 0.81 28.65 23.16
CA ALA A 475 1.73 27.76 22.50
C ALA A 475 1.95 28.16 21.04
N VAL A 476 0.91 28.62 20.34
CA VAL A 476 1.02 29.16 18.95
C VAL A 476 1.86 30.44 18.97
N ALA A 477 1.57 31.39 19.88
CA ALA A 477 2.35 32.61 20.02
C ALA A 477 3.83 32.32 20.35
N ALA A 478 4.09 31.28 21.15
CA ALA A 478 5.43 30.79 21.42
C ALA A 478 6.07 30.05 20.22
N GLY A 479 5.35 29.82 19.11
CA GLY A 479 5.85 29.09 17.92
C GLY A 479 6.18 27.64 18.20
N LEU A 480 5.44 26.99 19.09
CA LEU A 480 5.51 25.56 19.39
C LEU A 480 4.46 24.79 18.61
N LEU A 481 3.32 25.43 18.33
CA LEU A 481 2.23 24.90 17.53
C LEU A 481 1.90 25.86 16.38
N ASP A 482 1.31 25.31 15.33
CA ASP A 482 0.63 26.03 14.26
C ASP A 482 -0.86 25.65 14.28
N GLU A 483 -1.76 26.63 14.11
CA GLU A 483 -3.18 26.36 13.89
C GLU A 483 -3.48 26.26 12.40
N SER A 484 -4.32 25.33 12.01
CA SER A 484 -4.71 25.14 10.61
C SER A 484 -5.50 26.34 10.08
N PRO A 485 -5.06 27.00 9.01
CA PRO A 485 -5.78 28.14 8.44
C PRO A 485 -7.11 27.75 7.77
N THR A 486 -7.36 26.47 7.56
CA THR A 486 -8.53 25.97 6.81
C THR A 486 -9.49 25.17 7.66
N VAL A 487 -9.05 24.60 8.78
CA VAL A 487 -9.87 23.77 9.67
C VAL A 487 -9.75 24.29 11.10
N PRO A 488 -10.72 25.09 11.58
CA PRO A 488 -10.70 25.60 12.95
C PRO A 488 -10.60 24.47 13.97
N GLY A 489 -9.78 24.67 15.01
CA GLY A 489 -9.58 23.69 16.07
C GLY A 489 -8.67 22.53 15.70
N ARG A 490 -7.94 22.61 14.58
CA ARG A 490 -6.90 21.68 14.23
C ARG A 490 -5.54 22.33 14.38
N TYR A 491 -4.68 21.70 15.17
CA TYR A 491 -3.34 22.16 15.50
C TYR A 491 -2.29 21.17 15.05
N SER A 492 -1.07 21.66 14.82
CA SER A 492 0.10 20.82 14.48
C SER A 492 1.34 21.28 15.22
N PHE A 493 2.18 20.34 15.64
CA PHE A 493 3.51 20.66 16.14
C PHE A 493 4.39 21.21 15.01
N VAL A 494 5.00 22.39 15.23
CA VAL A 494 5.87 23.05 14.24
C VAL A 494 7.00 22.11 13.76
N HIS A 495 7.50 21.25 14.65
CA HIS A 495 8.57 20.31 14.31
C HIS A 495 8.43 18.97 15.06
N ALA A 496 8.78 17.86 14.37
CA ALA A 496 8.72 16.53 14.97
C ALA A 496 9.59 16.37 16.22
N LEU A 497 10.77 17.01 16.26
CA LEU A 497 11.66 17.00 17.42
C LEU A 497 11.01 17.58 18.68
N LEU A 498 10.14 18.59 18.54
CA LEU A 498 9.39 19.14 19.66
C LEU A 498 8.43 18.10 20.24
N ARG A 499 7.68 17.40 19.39
CA ARG A 499 6.79 16.31 19.78
C ARG A 499 7.56 15.19 20.48
N SER A 500 8.63 14.65 19.85
CA SER A 500 9.39 13.54 20.43
C SER A 500 10.03 13.90 21.78
N THR A 501 10.52 15.13 21.96
CA THR A 501 11.05 15.60 23.25
C THR A 501 9.99 15.57 24.34
N LEU A 502 8.76 16.02 24.04
CA LEU A 502 7.63 16.02 24.99
C LEU A 502 7.16 14.59 25.33
N GLU A 503 7.21 13.68 24.38
CA GLU A 503 6.89 12.26 24.59
C GLU A 503 7.93 11.57 25.49
N GLU A 504 9.22 11.82 25.26
CA GLU A 504 10.31 11.26 26.04
C GLU A 504 10.31 11.72 27.53
N GLU A 505 9.82 12.94 27.80
CA GLU A 505 9.65 13.46 29.16
C GLU A 505 8.61 12.71 29.99
N LEU A 506 7.71 11.96 29.34
CA LEU A 506 6.65 11.22 30.02
C LEU A 506 7.14 9.85 30.48
N GLY A 507 7.00 9.55 31.77
CA GLY A 507 7.21 8.19 32.28
C GLY A 507 6.18 7.19 31.74
N LEU A 508 6.56 5.91 31.62
CA LEU A 508 5.76 4.83 31.03
C LEU A 508 4.33 4.77 31.56
N THR A 509 4.13 4.86 32.87
CA THR A 509 2.79 4.77 33.47
C THR A 509 1.90 5.96 33.04
N ARG A 510 2.45 7.18 33.01
CA ARG A 510 1.69 8.37 32.59
C ARG A 510 1.37 8.32 31.12
N ARG A 511 2.31 7.84 30.30
CA ARG A 511 2.10 7.62 28.87
C ARG A 511 0.95 6.64 28.62
N ALA A 512 0.96 5.48 29.27
CA ALA A 512 -0.08 4.47 29.18
C ALA A 512 -1.47 5.02 29.57
N MET A 513 -1.55 5.80 30.65
CA MET A 513 -2.81 6.44 31.07
C MET A 513 -3.33 7.42 30.03
N ILE A 514 -2.46 8.25 29.44
CA ILE A 514 -2.86 9.23 28.42
C ILE A 514 -3.31 8.50 27.15
N HIS A 515 -2.61 7.46 26.71
CA HIS A 515 -3.04 6.65 25.57
C HIS A 515 -4.43 6.04 25.78
N ARG A 516 -4.72 5.51 26.98
CA ARG A 516 -6.07 5.04 27.32
C ARG A 516 -7.11 6.17 27.17
N ASP A 517 -6.84 7.34 27.78
CA ASP A 517 -7.74 8.48 27.75
C ASP A 517 -8.04 8.95 26.31
N ILE A 518 -7.00 8.94 25.43
CA ILE A 518 -7.14 9.25 24.00
C ILE A 518 -7.96 8.18 23.29
N GLY A 519 -7.68 6.91 23.51
CA GLY A 519 -8.43 5.79 22.93
C GLY A 519 -9.92 5.89 23.27
N GLU A 520 -10.25 6.18 24.53
CA GLU A 520 -11.62 6.39 25.01
C GLU A 520 -12.29 7.61 24.38
N ALA A 521 -11.54 8.72 24.20
CA ALA A 521 -12.05 9.91 23.52
C ALA A 521 -12.42 9.59 22.06
N ILE A 522 -11.55 8.87 21.34
CA ILE A 522 -11.82 8.45 19.96
C ILE A 522 -13.03 7.49 19.89
N GLU A 523 -13.16 6.55 20.82
CA GLU A 523 -14.34 5.67 20.92
C GLU A 523 -15.63 6.47 21.07
N ARG A 524 -15.68 7.42 22.01
CA ARG A 524 -16.85 8.28 22.23
C ARG A 524 -17.22 9.08 20.99
N GLN A 525 -16.25 9.73 20.36
CA GLN A 525 -16.46 10.54 19.15
C GLN A 525 -16.92 9.71 17.95
N THR A 526 -16.48 8.47 17.88
CA THR A 526 -16.83 7.57 16.78
C THR A 526 -17.97 6.60 17.12
N ALA A 527 -18.66 6.75 18.25
CA ALA A 527 -19.71 5.82 18.71
C ALA A 527 -20.83 5.59 17.68
N SER A 528 -21.19 6.61 16.88
CA SER A 528 -22.18 6.48 15.80
C SER A 528 -21.63 5.84 14.52
N ARG A 529 -20.32 5.71 14.38
CA ARG A 529 -19.60 5.15 13.25
C ARG A 529 -18.33 4.46 13.73
N PRO A 530 -18.46 3.31 14.42
CA PRO A 530 -17.34 2.64 15.08
C PRO A 530 -16.25 2.18 14.11
N GLU A 531 -16.58 2.04 12.83
CA GLU A 531 -15.64 1.70 11.76
C GLU A 531 -14.64 2.83 11.42
N LYS A 532 -14.84 4.03 11.96
CA LYS A 532 -13.89 5.14 11.77
C LYS A 532 -12.75 5.10 12.79
N ARG A 533 -11.57 5.51 12.34
CA ARG A 533 -10.37 5.65 13.17
C ARG A 533 -9.98 4.37 13.92
N VAL A 534 -10.26 3.19 13.34
CA VAL A 534 -10.05 1.89 13.99
C VAL A 534 -8.56 1.66 14.26
N GLY A 535 -7.67 1.98 13.32
CA GLY A 535 -6.23 1.87 13.52
C GLY A 535 -5.70 2.73 14.67
N GLU A 536 -6.21 3.97 14.82
CA GLU A 536 -5.81 4.84 15.92
C GLU A 536 -6.30 4.30 17.28
N LYS A 537 -7.54 3.80 17.35
CA LYS A 537 -8.04 3.12 18.55
C LYS A 537 -7.17 1.91 18.91
N ALA A 538 -6.85 1.08 17.91
CA ALA A 538 -5.98 -0.08 18.08
C ALA A 538 -4.62 0.34 18.66
N TRP A 539 -3.99 1.36 18.06
CA TRP A 539 -2.71 1.89 18.51
C TRP A 539 -2.77 2.38 19.97
N HIS A 540 -3.70 3.27 20.26
CA HIS A 540 -3.77 3.86 21.61
C HIS A 540 -4.07 2.82 22.68
N PHE A 541 -4.97 1.88 22.46
CA PHE A 541 -5.25 0.83 23.45
C PHE A 541 -4.10 -0.17 23.60
N THR A 542 -3.35 -0.45 22.54
CA THR A 542 -2.12 -1.27 22.63
C THR A 542 -1.06 -0.57 23.47
N GLN A 543 -0.88 0.75 23.31
CA GLN A 543 0.05 1.55 24.13
C GLN A 543 -0.43 1.80 25.56
N ALA A 544 -1.72 1.64 25.83
CA ALA A 544 -2.29 1.79 27.17
C ALA A 544 -1.93 0.64 28.13
N GLY A 545 -1.38 -0.46 27.60
CA GLY A 545 -0.84 -1.56 28.38
C GLY A 545 -1.87 -2.61 28.78
N PRO A 546 -1.47 -3.58 29.64
CA PRO A 546 -2.26 -4.79 29.93
C PRO A 546 -3.66 -4.55 30.50
N ALA A 547 -3.86 -3.43 31.21
CA ALA A 547 -5.17 -3.10 31.76
C ALA A 547 -6.26 -2.90 30.69
N GLU A 548 -5.87 -2.59 29.45
CA GLU A 548 -6.74 -2.35 28.31
C GLU A 548 -6.63 -3.47 27.25
N ALA A 549 -6.08 -4.63 27.62
CA ALA A 549 -5.84 -5.74 26.71
C ALA A 549 -7.07 -6.16 25.89
N ASP A 550 -8.27 -6.19 26.50
CA ASP A 550 -9.52 -6.52 25.81
C ASP A 550 -9.85 -5.54 24.68
N ARG A 551 -9.70 -4.23 24.94
CA ARG A 551 -9.94 -3.20 23.94
C ARG A 551 -8.85 -3.20 22.87
N ALA A 552 -7.58 -3.37 23.28
CA ALA A 552 -6.46 -3.49 22.36
C ALA A 552 -6.69 -4.64 21.36
N VAL A 553 -7.03 -5.84 21.86
CA VAL A 553 -7.33 -6.98 20.99
C VAL A 553 -8.55 -6.73 20.10
N HIS A 554 -9.62 -6.15 20.66
CA HIS A 554 -10.83 -5.85 19.88
C HIS A 554 -10.53 -4.93 18.70
N TRP A 555 -9.91 -3.79 18.98
CA TRP A 555 -9.67 -2.78 17.94
C TRP A 555 -8.55 -3.17 16.98
N ALA A 556 -7.51 -3.85 17.45
CA ALA A 556 -6.44 -4.35 16.58
C ALA A 556 -6.95 -5.45 15.62
N THR A 557 -7.83 -6.34 16.08
CA THR A 557 -8.49 -7.31 15.18
C THR A 557 -9.34 -6.61 14.13
N GLN A 558 -10.13 -5.63 14.51
CA GLN A 558 -10.93 -4.84 13.55
C GLN A 558 -10.06 -4.05 12.56
N ALA A 559 -8.91 -3.54 13.02
CA ALA A 559 -7.96 -2.85 12.15
C ALA A 559 -7.34 -3.81 11.14
N ALA A 560 -6.96 -5.01 11.59
CA ALA A 560 -6.44 -6.06 10.73
C ALA A 560 -7.46 -6.48 9.65
N GLU A 561 -8.71 -6.72 10.03
CA GLU A 561 -9.79 -7.04 9.09
C GLU A 561 -10.01 -5.92 8.06
N GLN A 562 -9.93 -4.66 8.48
CA GLN A 562 -10.01 -3.53 7.54
C GLN A 562 -8.79 -3.43 6.62
N ALA A 563 -7.60 -3.75 7.11
CA ALA A 563 -6.38 -3.80 6.32
C ALA A 563 -6.46 -4.93 5.27
N GLU A 564 -6.91 -6.12 5.65
CA GLU A 564 -7.15 -7.24 4.74
C GLU A 564 -8.15 -6.87 3.63
N ALA A 565 -9.25 -6.21 3.97
CA ALA A 565 -10.24 -5.75 3.00
C ALA A 565 -9.66 -4.74 1.98
N ARG A 566 -8.55 -4.09 2.32
CA ARG A 566 -7.80 -3.16 1.46
C ARG A 566 -6.59 -3.79 0.77
N LEU A 567 -6.40 -5.11 0.93
CA LEU A 567 -5.25 -5.87 0.41
C LEU A 567 -3.89 -5.46 1.03
N ALA A 568 -3.94 -4.86 2.21
CA ALA A 568 -2.79 -4.40 2.98
C ALA A 568 -2.45 -5.45 4.06
N TYR A 569 -1.98 -6.61 3.60
CA TYR A 569 -1.76 -7.77 4.49
C TYR A 569 -0.56 -7.62 5.40
N ASP A 570 0.44 -6.82 5.01
CA ASP A 570 1.57 -6.49 5.89
C ASP A 570 1.06 -5.76 7.13
N GLU A 571 0.25 -4.72 6.92
CA GLU A 571 -0.33 -3.94 8.02
C GLU A 571 -1.34 -4.76 8.83
N ALA A 572 -2.05 -5.71 8.18
CA ALA A 572 -2.91 -6.64 8.90
C ALA A 572 -2.09 -7.54 9.84
N VAL A 573 -0.93 -8.01 9.40
CA VAL A 573 -0.01 -8.79 10.25
C VAL A 573 0.46 -7.96 11.44
N ASP A 574 0.85 -6.69 11.23
CA ASP A 574 1.29 -5.79 12.30
C ASP A 574 0.18 -5.55 13.33
N PHE A 575 -1.05 -5.36 12.90
CA PHE A 575 -2.19 -5.24 13.80
C PHE A 575 -2.45 -6.54 14.58
N PHE A 576 -2.34 -7.70 13.94
CA PHE A 576 -2.45 -8.98 14.64
C PHE A 576 -1.30 -9.19 15.63
N ASP A 577 -0.07 -8.73 15.32
CA ASP A 577 1.05 -8.77 16.26
C ASP A 577 0.72 -7.96 17.53
N GLY A 578 0.17 -6.75 17.37
CA GLY A 578 -0.31 -5.93 18.49
C GLY A 578 -1.41 -6.62 19.31
N ALA A 579 -2.38 -7.24 18.62
CA ALA A 579 -3.46 -7.98 19.29
C ALA A 579 -2.94 -9.20 20.06
N ILE A 580 -2.01 -9.95 19.48
CA ILE A 580 -1.39 -11.13 20.11
C ILE A 580 -0.53 -10.71 21.31
N ALA A 581 0.24 -9.64 21.18
CA ALA A 581 1.02 -9.09 22.29
C ALA A 581 0.13 -8.68 23.47
N ALA A 582 -0.98 -7.99 23.20
CA ALA A 582 -1.95 -7.60 24.21
C ALA A 582 -2.62 -8.84 24.86
N ALA A 583 -3.01 -9.84 24.05
CA ALA A 583 -3.61 -11.07 24.56
C ALA A 583 -2.66 -11.91 25.43
N ARG A 584 -1.34 -11.86 25.13
CA ARG A 584 -0.30 -12.54 25.96
C ARG A 584 0.00 -11.79 27.25
N ALA A 585 -0.20 -10.47 27.26
CA ALA A 585 0.04 -9.64 28.45
C ALA A 585 -1.13 -9.70 29.46
N ASP A 586 -2.28 -10.22 29.05
CA ASP A 586 -3.46 -10.43 29.91
C ASP A 586 -3.30 -11.73 30.71
N GLU A 587 -3.16 -11.62 32.04
CA GLU A 587 -2.97 -12.78 32.92
C GLU A 587 -4.25 -13.12 33.73
N PRO A 588 -4.77 -14.34 33.64
CA PRO A 588 -4.25 -15.52 32.92
C PRO A 588 -4.55 -15.47 31.41
N VAL A 589 -3.57 -15.87 30.60
CA VAL A 589 -3.70 -15.86 29.14
C VAL A 589 -4.86 -16.74 28.67
N ASP A 590 -5.82 -16.16 27.96
CA ASP A 590 -6.88 -16.91 27.27
C ASP A 590 -6.29 -17.57 25.99
N GLN A 591 -5.88 -18.84 26.13
CA GLN A 591 -5.31 -19.62 25.03
C GLN A 591 -6.27 -19.79 23.85
N GLY A 592 -7.57 -19.82 24.10
CA GLY A 592 -8.59 -19.93 23.04
C GLY A 592 -8.68 -18.65 22.20
N ARG A 593 -8.60 -17.48 22.85
CA ARG A 593 -8.51 -16.18 22.18
C ARG A 593 -7.21 -16.06 21.41
N LEU A 594 -6.09 -16.41 22.02
CA LEU A 594 -4.77 -16.41 21.39
C LEU A 594 -4.74 -17.30 20.15
N ALA A 595 -5.31 -18.51 20.22
CA ALA A 595 -5.38 -19.41 19.08
C ALA A 595 -6.15 -18.83 17.88
N ARG A 596 -7.25 -18.11 18.13
CA ARG A 596 -8.00 -17.44 17.05
C ARG A 596 -7.20 -16.33 16.40
N LEU A 597 -6.51 -15.50 17.20
CA LEU A 597 -5.67 -14.41 16.69
C LEU A 597 -4.50 -14.95 15.86
N LEU A 598 -3.81 -15.97 16.37
CA LEU A 598 -2.73 -16.66 15.65
C LEU A 598 -3.23 -17.26 14.32
N LEU A 599 -4.42 -17.88 14.30
CA LEU A 599 -4.99 -18.42 13.08
C LEU A 599 -5.27 -17.32 12.05
N SER A 600 -5.83 -16.20 12.49
CA SER A 600 -6.07 -15.05 11.60
C SER A 600 -4.77 -14.44 11.08
N GLN A 601 -3.78 -14.26 11.94
CA GLN A 601 -2.47 -13.78 11.55
C GLN A 601 -1.77 -14.71 10.55
N ALA A 602 -1.85 -16.03 10.79
CA ALA A 602 -1.25 -17.03 9.90
C ALA A 602 -1.85 -16.94 8.49
N LYS A 603 -3.17 -16.74 8.39
CA LYS A 603 -3.85 -16.50 7.10
C LYS A 603 -3.39 -15.21 6.45
N ALA A 604 -3.24 -14.12 7.20
CA ALA A 604 -2.73 -12.85 6.69
C ALA A 604 -1.29 -12.99 6.19
N LYS A 605 -0.40 -13.66 6.94
CA LYS A 605 0.97 -13.97 6.53
C LYS A 605 1.01 -14.81 5.25
N TRP A 606 0.15 -15.82 5.15
CA TRP A 606 0.05 -16.64 3.96
C TRP A 606 -0.38 -15.81 2.73
N LYS A 607 -1.42 -15.01 2.88
CA LYS A 607 -1.87 -14.09 1.83
C LYS A 607 -0.82 -13.07 1.44
N ASN A 608 0.03 -12.67 2.36
CA ASN A 608 1.16 -11.77 2.10
C ASN A 608 2.37 -12.46 1.42
N GLY A 609 2.30 -13.77 1.17
CA GLY A 609 3.40 -14.53 0.58
C GLY A 609 4.50 -14.95 1.56
N ALA A 610 4.38 -14.63 2.85
CA ALA A 610 5.31 -15.02 3.89
C ALA A 610 5.08 -16.48 4.34
N LEU A 611 5.22 -17.44 3.40
CA LEU A 611 4.76 -18.82 3.54
C LEU A 611 5.36 -19.54 4.74
N GLN A 612 6.68 -19.40 4.97
CA GLN A 612 7.36 -20.05 6.11
C GLN A 612 6.81 -19.53 7.43
N ALA A 613 6.77 -18.19 7.60
CA ALA A 613 6.27 -17.56 8.81
C ALA A 613 4.77 -17.86 9.05
N ALA A 614 3.99 -18.03 7.98
CA ALA A 614 2.61 -18.49 8.07
C ALA A 614 2.53 -19.92 8.63
N GLY A 615 3.33 -20.85 8.10
CA GLY A 615 3.41 -22.22 8.57
C GLY A 615 3.71 -22.32 10.06
N ASP A 616 4.72 -21.59 10.54
CA ASP A 616 5.12 -21.52 11.94
C ASP A 616 3.98 -20.99 12.83
N THR A 617 3.30 -19.94 12.37
CA THR A 617 2.17 -19.33 13.09
C THR A 617 0.95 -20.27 13.11
N PHE A 618 0.66 -21.02 12.04
CA PHE A 618 -0.37 -22.04 12.03
C PHE A 618 -0.08 -23.16 13.03
N LEU A 619 1.17 -23.60 13.16
CA LEU A 619 1.57 -24.60 14.16
C LEU A 619 1.37 -24.08 15.60
N GLU A 620 1.73 -22.83 15.86
CA GLU A 620 1.49 -22.18 17.15
C GLU A 620 -0.03 -22.09 17.45
N ALA A 621 -0.84 -21.68 16.46
CA ALA A 621 -2.29 -21.65 16.58
C ALA A 621 -2.89 -23.01 16.92
N ALA A 622 -2.41 -24.08 16.25
CA ALA A 622 -2.87 -25.44 16.49
C ALA A 622 -2.55 -25.91 17.92
N LYS A 623 -1.36 -25.58 18.45
CA LYS A 623 -0.97 -25.88 19.83
C LYS A 623 -1.86 -25.17 20.85
N ALA A 624 -2.06 -23.85 20.69
CA ALA A 624 -2.88 -23.05 21.58
C ALA A 624 -4.36 -23.50 21.55
N ALA A 625 -4.90 -23.83 20.37
CA ALA A 625 -6.26 -24.34 20.20
C ALA A 625 -6.45 -25.70 20.90
N ARG A 626 -5.48 -26.59 20.77
CA ARG A 626 -5.49 -27.89 21.48
C ARG A 626 -5.48 -27.71 22.99
N GLU A 627 -4.60 -26.84 23.51
CA GLU A 627 -4.51 -26.56 24.95
C GLU A 627 -5.80 -25.98 25.52
N SER A 628 -6.56 -25.27 24.70
CA SER A 628 -7.86 -24.71 25.04
C SER A 628 -9.03 -25.68 24.87
N GLY A 629 -8.79 -26.90 24.36
CA GLY A 629 -9.86 -27.88 24.09
C GLY A 629 -10.78 -27.42 22.92
N LEU A 630 -10.27 -26.73 21.93
CA LEU A 630 -10.98 -26.24 20.74
C LEU A 630 -10.63 -27.09 19.51
N PRO A 631 -11.21 -28.27 19.33
CA PRO A 631 -10.81 -29.27 18.32
C PRO A 631 -10.99 -28.77 16.89
N GLU A 632 -12.05 -28.01 16.62
CA GLU A 632 -12.31 -27.47 15.29
C GLU A 632 -11.25 -26.42 14.88
N LEU A 633 -10.90 -25.54 15.81
CA LEU A 633 -9.87 -24.53 15.60
C LEU A 633 -8.48 -25.16 15.42
N ALA A 634 -8.17 -26.19 16.21
CA ALA A 634 -6.95 -26.97 16.08
C ALA A 634 -6.85 -27.65 14.72
N ALA A 635 -7.97 -28.17 14.20
CA ALA A 635 -8.02 -28.78 12.89
C ALA A 635 -7.81 -27.77 11.76
N GLN A 636 -8.47 -26.61 11.82
CA GLN A 636 -8.28 -25.53 10.84
C GLN A 636 -6.82 -25.06 10.81
N ALA A 637 -6.22 -24.83 11.97
CA ALA A 637 -4.82 -24.42 12.06
C ALA A 637 -3.86 -25.52 11.56
N ALA A 638 -4.14 -26.79 11.88
CA ALA A 638 -3.34 -27.91 11.40
C ALA A 638 -3.39 -28.07 9.86
N ILE A 639 -4.54 -27.82 9.24
CA ILE A 639 -4.68 -27.79 7.77
C ILE A 639 -3.83 -26.66 7.20
N GLY A 640 -3.93 -25.46 7.77
CA GLY A 640 -3.19 -24.28 7.32
C GLY A 640 -1.68 -24.41 7.41
N SER A 641 -1.16 -25.17 8.39
CA SER A 641 0.29 -25.35 8.59
C SER A 641 1.02 -25.95 7.39
N ARG A 642 0.30 -26.59 6.47
CA ARG A 642 0.86 -27.13 5.22
C ARG A 642 1.26 -26.07 4.21
N TRP A 643 0.69 -24.88 4.28
CA TRP A 643 0.94 -23.82 3.29
C TRP A 643 2.33 -23.16 3.42
N GLY A 644 3.17 -23.60 4.37
CA GLY A 644 4.54 -23.13 4.58
C GLY A 644 5.55 -23.43 3.46
N GLY A 645 5.12 -23.98 2.32
CA GLY A 645 5.96 -24.22 1.12
C GLY A 645 6.60 -25.61 1.09
N TRP A 646 7.09 -26.00 -0.11
CA TRP A 646 7.73 -27.30 -0.37
C TRP A 646 9.09 -27.42 0.31
N ASP A 647 9.75 -26.30 0.66
CA ASP A 647 11.08 -26.26 1.28
C ASP A 647 11.06 -26.42 2.81
N ALA A 648 9.87 -26.37 3.42
CA ALA A 648 9.70 -26.48 4.88
C ALA A 648 9.76 -27.93 5.42
N PHE A 649 10.09 -28.90 4.59
CA PHE A 649 10.04 -30.33 4.95
C PHE A 649 11.12 -30.78 5.94
N ASP A 650 12.10 -29.96 6.33
CA ASP A 650 13.31 -30.49 6.99
C ASP A 650 13.32 -30.46 8.52
N ALA A 651 12.59 -29.56 9.22
CA ALA A 651 12.74 -29.46 10.69
C ALA A 651 11.46 -29.83 11.50
N ASP A 652 10.24 -29.55 10.99
CA ASP A 652 9.00 -29.61 11.77
C ASP A 652 7.96 -30.65 11.31
N LEU A 653 8.29 -31.47 10.29
CA LEU A 653 7.36 -32.44 9.71
C LEU A 653 6.78 -33.41 10.78
N ALA A 654 7.62 -33.88 11.70
CA ALA A 654 7.19 -34.80 12.74
C ALA A 654 6.17 -34.14 13.70
N GLU A 655 6.40 -32.87 14.03
CA GLU A 655 5.50 -32.09 14.87
C GLU A 655 4.19 -31.79 14.13
N GLN A 656 4.25 -31.37 12.86
CA GLN A 656 3.09 -31.13 12.00
C GLN A 656 2.22 -32.38 11.90
N LEU A 657 2.79 -33.56 11.58
CA LEU A 657 2.08 -34.82 11.51
C LEU A 657 1.46 -35.19 12.86
N SER A 658 2.18 -34.96 13.97
CA SER A 658 1.67 -35.19 15.31
C SER A 658 0.47 -34.31 15.62
N LEU A 659 0.52 -33.02 15.31
CA LEU A 659 -0.59 -32.08 15.53
C LEU A 659 -1.81 -32.43 14.66
N MET A 660 -1.61 -32.74 13.36
CA MET A 660 -2.69 -33.18 12.47
C MET A 660 -3.39 -34.45 12.97
N ARG A 661 -2.61 -35.46 13.42
CA ARG A 661 -3.17 -36.70 13.96
C ARG A 661 -3.93 -36.44 15.27
N GLN A 662 -3.40 -35.59 16.16
CA GLN A 662 -4.07 -35.23 17.41
C GLN A 662 -5.36 -34.44 17.15
N ALA A 663 -5.32 -33.48 16.21
CA ALA A 663 -6.50 -32.71 15.80
C ALA A 663 -7.57 -33.64 15.22
N LEU A 664 -7.21 -34.59 14.34
CA LEU A 664 -8.14 -35.59 13.78
C LEU A 664 -8.74 -36.48 14.83
N GLY A 665 -7.94 -36.90 15.82
CA GLY A 665 -8.43 -37.73 16.97
C GLY A 665 -9.33 -36.95 17.93
N SER A 666 -9.22 -35.62 17.97
CA SER A 666 -10.03 -34.75 18.83
C SER A 666 -11.38 -34.36 18.21
N LEU A 667 -11.49 -34.40 16.88
CA LEU A 667 -12.74 -34.15 16.18
C LEU A 667 -13.74 -35.27 16.42
N PRO A 668 -15.05 -34.98 16.51
CA PRO A 668 -16.08 -36.00 16.61
C PRO A 668 -15.96 -37.04 15.48
N PRO A 669 -16.14 -38.33 15.75
CA PRO A 669 -16.03 -39.39 14.74
C PRO A 669 -17.30 -39.49 13.88
N VAL A 670 -17.75 -38.36 13.36
CA VAL A 670 -18.90 -38.21 12.44
C VAL A 670 -18.46 -37.56 11.16
N ASP A 671 -19.19 -37.77 10.09
CA ASP A 671 -18.95 -37.13 8.81
C ASP A 671 -19.06 -35.61 8.98
N SER A 672 -17.99 -34.90 8.64
CA SER A 672 -17.94 -33.43 8.62
C SER A 672 -16.98 -32.90 7.56
N PRO A 673 -17.27 -31.73 7.02
CA PRO A 673 -16.40 -31.10 6.01
C PRO A 673 -14.95 -30.97 6.50
N LEU A 674 -14.77 -30.41 7.68
CA LEU A 674 -13.45 -30.16 8.28
C LEU A 674 -12.67 -31.46 8.55
N ARG A 675 -13.38 -32.54 8.95
CA ARG A 675 -12.74 -33.84 9.17
C ARG A 675 -12.26 -34.45 7.86
N ALA A 676 -13.04 -34.36 6.79
CA ALA A 676 -12.69 -34.85 5.48
C ALA A 676 -11.45 -34.08 4.91
N GLU A 677 -11.44 -32.78 5.05
CA GLU A 677 -10.33 -31.93 4.61
C GLU A 677 -9.06 -32.23 5.40
N LEU A 678 -9.12 -32.33 6.73
CA LEU A 678 -7.98 -32.69 7.57
C LEU A 678 -7.40 -34.07 7.22
N MET A 679 -8.26 -35.06 6.95
CA MET A 679 -7.82 -36.39 6.51
C MET A 679 -7.12 -36.36 5.16
N ALA A 680 -7.63 -35.60 4.21
CA ALA A 680 -7.01 -35.40 2.90
C ALA A 680 -5.64 -34.73 3.02
N MET A 681 -5.53 -33.70 3.84
CA MET A 681 -4.28 -32.97 4.08
C MET A 681 -3.24 -33.80 4.86
N LEU A 682 -3.68 -34.54 5.88
CA LEU A 682 -2.81 -35.50 6.57
C LEU A 682 -2.28 -36.57 5.60
N GLY A 683 -3.15 -37.12 4.74
CA GLY A 683 -2.75 -38.07 3.68
C GLY A 683 -1.72 -37.47 2.75
N HIS A 684 -1.89 -36.25 2.31
CA HIS A 684 -0.93 -35.53 1.48
C HIS A 684 0.44 -35.41 2.17
N THR A 685 0.44 -34.93 3.41
CA THR A 685 1.68 -34.71 4.18
C THR A 685 2.41 -36.02 4.46
N LEU A 686 1.67 -37.11 4.73
CA LEU A 686 2.23 -38.45 4.88
C LEU A 686 2.87 -38.98 3.60
N TYR A 687 2.23 -38.75 2.45
CA TYR A 687 2.70 -39.25 1.17
C TYR A 687 4.02 -38.60 0.75
N TYR A 688 4.07 -37.27 0.77
CA TYR A 688 5.25 -36.52 0.29
C TYR A 688 6.34 -36.36 1.36
N GLY A 689 5.96 -36.20 2.63
CA GLY A 689 6.90 -35.88 3.69
C GLY A 689 7.50 -37.09 4.40
N SER A 690 6.74 -38.18 4.60
CA SER A 690 7.21 -39.32 5.40
C SER A 690 7.30 -40.65 4.65
N GLY A 691 6.85 -40.69 3.38
CA GLY A 691 6.83 -41.90 2.58
C GLY A 691 5.83 -42.97 3.02
N GLN A 692 4.90 -42.65 3.93
CA GLN A 692 3.88 -43.57 4.45
C GLN A 692 2.69 -43.68 3.46
N ALA A 693 2.98 -44.19 2.25
CA ALA A 693 2.06 -44.15 1.13
C ALA A 693 0.76 -44.96 1.34
N ASP A 694 0.78 -46.04 2.11
CA ASP A 694 -0.41 -46.88 2.34
C ASP A 694 -1.41 -46.20 3.28
N GLU A 695 -0.95 -45.64 4.40
CA GLU A 695 -1.78 -44.85 5.30
C GLU A 695 -2.34 -43.61 4.60
N ALA A 696 -1.49 -42.94 3.79
CA ALA A 696 -1.90 -41.79 3.00
C ALA A 696 -3.03 -42.12 2.02
N ARG A 697 -2.95 -43.24 1.31
CA ARG A 697 -4.01 -43.69 0.37
C ARG A 697 -5.30 -44.01 1.10
N GLN A 698 -5.20 -44.66 2.24
CA GLN A 698 -6.38 -44.99 3.06
C GLN A 698 -7.11 -43.73 3.52
N LEU A 699 -6.39 -42.77 4.12
CA LEU A 699 -6.97 -41.50 4.56
C LEU A 699 -7.60 -40.72 3.41
N ALA A 700 -6.95 -40.71 2.26
CA ALA A 700 -7.47 -40.04 1.09
C ALA A 700 -8.74 -40.69 0.55
N ALA A 701 -8.83 -42.04 0.56
CA ALA A 701 -10.02 -42.74 0.14
C ALA A 701 -11.20 -42.48 1.09
N GLU A 702 -10.96 -42.51 2.41
CA GLU A 702 -11.96 -42.19 3.43
C GLU A 702 -12.44 -40.73 3.33
N ALA A 703 -11.54 -39.79 3.09
CA ALA A 703 -11.87 -38.38 2.91
C ALA A 703 -12.75 -38.13 1.66
N ILE A 704 -12.43 -38.76 0.53
CA ILE A 704 -13.21 -38.68 -0.73
C ILE A 704 -14.63 -39.30 -0.49
N GLU A 705 -14.69 -40.42 0.15
CA GLU A 705 -15.96 -41.06 0.44
C GLU A 705 -16.83 -40.22 1.41
N MET A 706 -16.20 -39.62 2.45
CA MET A 706 -16.87 -38.75 3.41
C MET A 706 -17.43 -37.50 2.72
N ILE A 707 -16.61 -36.75 1.95
CA ILE A 707 -17.06 -35.51 1.33
C ILE A 707 -18.13 -35.75 0.26
N SER A 708 -18.15 -36.92 -0.38
CA SER A 708 -19.21 -37.30 -1.34
C SER A 708 -20.61 -37.42 -0.73
N ARG A 709 -20.69 -37.56 0.58
CA ARG A 709 -21.96 -37.64 1.36
C ARG A 709 -22.40 -36.27 1.90
N ILE A 710 -21.59 -35.23 1.71
CA ILE A 710 -21.79 -33.90 2.31
C ILE A 710 -21.86 -32.86 1.19
N ASP A 711 -22.85 -31.97 1.23
CA ASP A 711 -22.91 -30.81 0.34
C ASP A 711 -22.10 -29.66 0.99
N ALA A 712 -20.78 -29.64 0.74
CA ALA A 712 -19.84 -28.63 1.25
C ALA A 712 -18.77 -28.36 0.18
N PRO A 713 -19.06 -27.48 -0.79
CA PRO A 713 -18.19 -27.25 -1.94
C PRO A 713 -16.78 -26.76 -1.58
N GLU A 714 -16.65 -25.88 -0.58
CA GLU A 714 -15.33 -25.42 -0.12
C GLU A 714 -14.45 -26.56 0.39
N ALA A 715 -15.01 -27.42 1.24
CA ALA A 715 -14.28 -28.59 1.74
C ALA A 715 -14.06 -29.64 0.64
N GLU A 716 -14.97 -29.77 -0.32
CA GLU A 716 -14.78 -30.64 -1.50
C GLU A 716 -13.56 -30.18 -2.29
N PHE A 717 -13.38 -28.87 -2.51
CA PHE A 717 -12.20 -28.31 -3.13
C PHE A 717 -10.93 -28.69 -2.36
N GLY A 718 -10.91 -28.48 -1.04
CA GLY A 718 -9.79 -28.84 -0.16
C GLY A 718 -9.46 -30.34 -0.20
N VAL A 719 -10.45 -31.21 -0.24
CA VAL A 719 -10.28 -32.66 -0.37
C VAL A 719 -9.71 -33.04 -1.74
N ILE A 720 -10.20 -32.42 -2.83
CA ILE A 720 -9.66 -32.68 -4.18
C ILE A 720 -8.19 -32.27 -4.24
N GLN A 721 -7.85 -31.13 -3.68
CA GLN A 721 -6.47 -30.63 -3.60
C GLN A 721 -5.59 -31.52 -2.72
N GLY A 722 -6.02 -31.85 -1.51
CA GLY A 722 -5.27 -32.68 -0.56
C GLY A 722 -5.05 -34.14 -1.06
N THR A 723 -5.92 -34.62 -1.93
CA THR A 723 -5.82 -35.97 -2.51
C THR A 723 -5.20 -35.98 -3.92
N ALA A 724 -4.63 -34.86 -4.39
CA ALA A 724 -4.04 -34.74 -5.73
C ALA A 724 -2.96 -35.80 -6.00
N PHE A 725 -2.18 -36.19 -4.99
CA PHE A 725 -1.12 -37.22 -5.12
C PHE A 725 -1.63 -38.56 -5.64
N LEU A 726 -2.90 -38.92 -5.43
CA LEU A 726 -3.51 -40.13 -5.99
C LEU A 726 -3.64 -40.06 -7.51
N ARG A 727 -3.82 -38.86 -8.06
CA ARG A 727 -4.09 -38.61 -9.48
C ARG A 727 -2.84 -38.26 -10.27
N TRP A 728 -1.77 -37.86 -9.61
CA TRP A 728 -0.52 -37.43 -10.25
C TRP A 728 0.39 -38.60 -10.65
N GLN A 729 -0.07 -39.84 -10.47
CA GLN A 729 0.62 -41.00 -10.98
C GLN A 729 0.37 -41.15 -12.50
N PRO A 730 1.36 -41.60 -13.30
CA PRO A 730 1.23 -41.75 -14.76
C PRO A 730 0.00 -42.58 -15.19
N LEU A 731 -0.35 -43.58 -14.40
CA LEU A 731 -1.48 -44.47 -14.67
C LEU A 731 -2.87 -43.82 -14.45
N ASN A 732 -2.94 -42.68 -13.81
CA ASN A 732 -4.21 -42.03 -13.40
C ASN A 732 -4.47 -40.73 -14.19
N ARG A 733 -3.87 -40.60 -15.39
CA ARG A 733 -4.00 -39.41 -16.23
C ARG A 733 -5.45 -39.00 -16.50
N ASP A 734 -6.31 -39.99 -16.74
CA ASP A 734 -7.73 -39.75 -17.07
C ASP A 734 -8.55 -39.18 -15.88
N GLN A 735 -8.01 -39.20 -14.66
CA GLN A 735 -8.69 -38.67 -13.46
C GLN A 735 -8.29 -37.20 -13.15
N ARG A 736 -7.25 -36.66 -13.81
CA ARG A 736 -6.76 -35.32 -13.52
C ARG A 736 -7.69 -34.26 -14.06
N LEU A 737 -8.03 -34.35 -15.35
CA LEU A 737 -8.89 -33.35 -15.99
C LEU A 737 -10.27 -33.23 -15.33
N PRO A 738 -11.02 -34.34 -15.04
CA PRO A 738 -12.28 -34.22 -14.33
C PRO A 738 -12.14 -33.59 -12.94
N ALA A 739 -11.03 -33.84 -12.23
CA ALA A 739 -10.79 -33.22 -10.93
C ALA A 739 -10.55 -31.72 -11.03
N SER A 740 -9.74 -31.30 -12.00
CA SER A 740 -9.49 -29.87 -12.25
C SER A 740 -10.74 -29.15 -12.75
N GLU A 741 -11.54 -29.76 -13.62
CA GLU A 741 -12.83 -29.22 -14.05
C GLU A 741 -13.80 -29.08 -12.86
N ARG A 742 -13.82 -30.04 -11.95
CA ARG A 742 -14.65 -29.97 -10.73
C ARG A 742 -14.19 -28.87 -9.78
N MET A 743 -12.86 -28.69 -9.62
CA MET A 743 -12.33 -27.57 -8.82
C MET A 743 -12.75 -26.23 -9.42
N LEU A 744 -12.65 -26.06 -10.73
CA LEU A 744 -13.06 -24.83 -11.42
C LEU A 744 -14.57 -24.58 -11.25
N GLU A 745 -15.42 -25.61 -11.42
CA GLU A 745 -16.86 -25.52 -11.21
C GLU A 745 -17.20 -25.08 -9.77
N ILE A 746 -16.48 -25.62 -8.77
CA ILE A 746 -16.66 -25.23 -7.36
C ILE A 746 -16.24 -23.77 -7.17
N ALA A 747 -15.10 -23.36 -7.69
CA ALA A 747 -14.59 -22.00 -7.56
C ALA A 747 -15.55 -20.98 -8.22
N GLU A 748 -16.06 -21.28 -9.41
CA GLU A 748 -17.07 -20.45 -10.10
C GLU A 748 -18.40 -20.39 -9.30
N ARG A 749 -18.83 -21.51 -8.70
CA ARG A 749 -20.05 -21.56 -7.87
C ARG A 749 -19.93 -20.72 -6.60
N LEU A 750 -18.74 -20.65 -6.03
CA LEU A 750 -18.42 -19.87 -4.83
C LEU A 750 -18.14 -18.39 -5.14
N ASP A 751 -18.01 -18.04 -6.43
CA ASP A 751 -17.54 -16.71 -6.88
C ASP A 751 -16.19 -16.33 -6.24
N ASP A 752 -15.35 -17.33 -6.01
CA ASP A 752 -14.05 -17.20 -5.34
C ASP A 752 -12.92 -17.24 -6.36
N HIS A 753 -12.42 -16.04 -6.67
CA HIS A 753 -11.35 -15.86 -7.64
C HIS A 753 -9.99 -16.38 -7.17
N GLU A 754 -9.76 -16.53 -5.85
CA GLU A 754 -8.55 -17.16 -5.32
C GLU A 754 -8.49 -18.64 -5.70
N LEU A 755 -9.64 -19.31 -5.73
CA LEU A 755 -9.74 -20.72 -6.10
C LEU A 755 -9.70 -20.95 -7.62
N ILE A 756 -9.95 -19.92 -8.44
CA ILE A 756 -9.92 -20.00 -9.92
C ILE A 756 -8.48 -19.93 -10.46
N GLY A 757 -7.56 -19.25 -9.79
CA GLY A 757 -6.15 -19.11 -10.18
C GLY A 757 -5.32 -20.29 -9.77
#